data_b13026375a85c8cf16bb41549a5a40c0
#
_entry.id   b13026375a85c8cf16bb41549a5a40c0
#
_cell.length_a   1.000
_cell.length_b   1.000
_cell.length_c   1.000
_cell.angle_alpha   90.00
_cell.angle_beta   90.00
_cell.angle_gamma   90.00
#
_symmetry.space_group_name_H-M   'P 1'
#
loop_
_entity.id
_entity.type
_entity.pdbx_description
1 polymer ?
#
loop_
_entity_poly.entity_id
_entity_poly.type
_entity_poly.pdbx_seq_one_letter_code
_entity_poly.pdbx_strand_id
1 'polypeptide(L)'
;MAITENQATAENPTTSATKRPKHLDRQPEAAVQPSEVPTRPGEAATSANVGAASHRPNAPQAPNGPQRSDWRQSSAQAPAPRSLTSQAPAPHASAKPPASQRDGSRSASGLPVIDAVSTVDEYLERSDWRVNANANQGYSLGGLILNAAGKTIANYWLATVYSEEEALAHREGDYHIHDLDMLAGYCAGWSLRRLLEEGFNGIPGAISSGPPKHLSAACGQVVNFLGTLQNEWAGAQAFSSFDTYMAPFVRLDKMTYGQVKQCIQELIFNLNVPSRWGSQCPFTNLTFDWTCPADIAEDHPYVGEEVCDFTYGELQAEMDMINRAYIEVMTEGDADGRVFTFPIPTYNMTKDFDWDSPNAQLMFEMTAKYGLPYFQNFINSELDPGMIRSMCCRLQLDLRELLARGNGLFGSAELTGSIGVVTINLARLGYVYAGDEEGLFARLDHLADLASSTLEKKRAKVQELMDAGLYPYSLRYLGHLNNHFSTIGVNGMNEMIRNFTDDRCDIADEWGHAFALRVLERVRDRLVSYQEATGNLYNLEATPAEGTTYRFAKEDRKRFPGILQAGTDAQPYYTNSSQLPVAYTEDAFEALQMQADLQSMYTGGTVLHLYMNERMSSGQACKELVRRALTNFHLPYITITPTFSICPVHGYLAGEHKICERCAAENPDAEPQECEVWTRVMGYFRPVASFNIGKKGEYNERTPFTERASRLPKISADVRGKVDAEGLIGAAVPTVGAGASTDAAADAERVGAAV
;
A
#
# COMPACT_ATOMS: atom_id res chain seq x y z
N MET A 1 48.82 29.67 28.88
CA MET A 1 49.44 30.95 28.54
C MET A 1 48.48 31.64 27.62
N ALA A 2 47.66 32.41 28.21
CA ALA A 2 47.66 33.88 28.42
C ALA A 2 47.14 34.60 27.19
N ILE A 3 45.86 35.00 27.22
CA ILE A 3 45.35 36.35 27.57
C ILE A 3 45.56 37.30 26.38
N THR A 4 44.50 37.87 25.83
CA THR A 4 43.94 39.18 26.25
C THR A 4 42.63 39.48 25.57
N GLU A 5 41.69 39.93 26.42
CA GLU A 5 40.47 40.70 26.15
C GLU A 5 40.74 41.99 25.37
N ASN A 6 39.76 42.46 24.64
CA ASN A 6 39.38 43.90 24.73
C ASN A 6 37.92 44.14 24.35
N GLN A 7 37.20 44.69 25.32
CA GLN A 7 35.92 45.38 25.21
C GLN A 7 36.13 46.80 24.67
N ALA A 8 35.17 47.33 23.94
CA ALA A 8 34.69 48.71 23.99
C ALA A 8 33.46 48.88 23.07
N THR A 9 32.30 48.98 23.63
CA THR A 9 31.42 50.14 23.89
C THR A 9 30.81 50.82 22.69
N ALA A 10 29.50 50.82 22.76
CA ALA A 10 28.43 51.54 22.09
C ALA A 10 28.71 52.93 21.55
N GLU A 11 28.03 53.29 20.45
CA GLU A 11 27.23 54.51 20.33
C GLU A 11 26.45 54.54 19.03
N ASN A 12 25.14 54.81 19.15
CA ASN A 12 24.24 55.20 18.05
C ASN A 12 24.36 56.73 17.91
N PRO A 13 24.26 57.31 16.68
CA PRO A 13 23.11 58.17 16.48
C PRO A 13 22.51 58.23 15.02
N THR A 14 21.20 58.21 15.02
CA THR A 14 20.23 59.06 14.28
C THR A 14 20.50 59.55 12.87
N THR A 15 19.50 59.24 11.99
CA THR A 15 18.84 60.05 10.96
C THR A 15 19.62 60.64 9.80
N SER A 16 19.19 60.29 8.58
CA SER A 16 18.86 61.21 7.46
C SER A 16 18.44 60.41 6.21
N ALA A 17 17.23 60.45 5.89
CA ALA A 17 16.46 60.97 4.76
C ALA A 17 17.07 60.90 3.36
N THR A 18 16.27 60.33 2.46
CA THR A 18 15.99 60.64 1.03
C THR A 18 17.05 60.41 -0.02
N LYS A 19 16.68 59.52 -0.98
CA LYS A 19 16.49 59.92 -2.39
C LYS A 19 15.94 58.73 -3.24
N ARG A 20 14.73 58.88 -3.73
CA ARG A 20 14.21 58.16 -4.90
C ARG A 20 14.84 58.69 -6.19
N PRO A 21 15.13 57.91 -7.19
CA PRO A 21 15.28 58.41 -8.55
C PRO A 21 13.95 58.33 -9.32
N LYS A 22 13.83 59.29 -10.18
CA LYS A 22 12.67 59.79 -10.93
C LYS A 22 12.13 58.82 -11.99
N HIS A 23 10.81 58.94 -12.17
CA HIS A 23 10.05 58.58 -13.37
C HIS A 23 10.72 59.05 -14.68
N LEU A 24 10.67 58.15 -15.69
CA LEU A 24 10.74 58.53 -17.10
C LEU A 24 9.41 58.12 -17.73
N ASP A 25 8.64 59.17 -18.02
CA ASP A 25 7.44 59.15 -18.87
C ASP A 25 7.80 58.64 -20.26
N ARG A 26 7.04 57.72 -20.79
CA ARG A 26 6.83 57.55 -22.25
C ARG A 26 5.36 57.39 -22.53
N GLN A 27 4.89 58.30 -23.38
CA GLN A 27 3.54 58.40 -23.94
C GLN A 27 3.19 57.19 -24.84
N PRO A 28 1.89 56.99 -25.12
CA PRO A 28 1.40 55.81 -25.81
C PRO A 28 1.45 55.97 -27.34
N GLU A 29 1.94 54.95 -28.03
CA GLU A 29 1.78 54.85 -29.49
C GLU A 29 0.68 53.85 -29.85
N ALA A 30 -0.10 54.34 -30.79
CA ALA A 30 -1.21 53.91 -31.57
C ALA A 30 -1.51 52.42 -31.75
N ALA A 31 -2.81 52.15 -31.66
CA ALA A 31 -3.48 50.91 -32.08
C ALA A 31 -3.25 50.61 -33.58
N VAL A 32 -2.78 49.40 -33.86
CA VAL A 32 -2.78 48.80 -35.19
C VAL A 32 -3.88 47.76 -35.24
N GLN A 33 -4.84 47.93 -36.14
CA GLN A 33 -5.91 47.02 -36.48
C GLN A 33 -5.37 45.74 -37.16
N PRO A 34 -6.05 44.58 -37.05
CA PRO A 34 -5.62 43.33 -37.68
C PRO A 34 -5.94 43.34 -39.18
N SER A 35 -4.94 43.00 -39.98
CA SER A 35 -5.07 42.79 -41.43
C SER A 35 -5.71 41.45 -41.74
N GLU A 36 -6.65 41.51 -42.67
CA GLU A 36 -7.42 40.40 -43.24
C GLU A 36 -6.53 39.38 -43.95
N VAL A 37 -6.86 38.10 -43.80
CA VAL A 37 -6.31 36.98 -44.56
C VAL A 37 -7.12 36.78 -45.83
N PRO A 38 -6.51 36.71 -47.03
CA PRO A 38 -7.25 36.51 -48.27
C PRO A 38 -7.66 35.03 -48.47
N THR A 39 -8.93 34.87 -48.73
CA THR A 39 -9.56 33.63 -49.23
C THR A 39 -9.17 33.39 -50.68
N ARG A 40 -8.75 32.15 -50.99
CA ARG A 40 -8.62 31.69 -52.40
C ARG A 40 -9.90 30.96 -52.81
N PRO A 41 -10.31 31.15 -54.10
CA PRO A 41 -11.53 30.57 -54.63
C PRO A 41 -11.35 29.13 -55.11
N GLY A 42 -12.47 28.41 -55.08
CA GLY A 42 -12.58 27.01 -55.45
C GLY A 42 -12.49 26.78 -56.98
N GLU A 43 -12.14 25.56 -57.33
CA GLU A 43 -12.42 24.98 -58.65
C GLU A 43 -13.18 23.68 -58.52
N ALA A 44 -14.15 23.57 -59.40
CA ALA A 44 -15.19 22.54 -59.43
C ALA A 44 -14.74 21.31 -60.23
N ALA A 45 -15.25 20.24 -59.80
CA ALA A 45 -15.69 19.03 -60.47
C ALA A 45 -15.14 18.63 -61.87
N THR A 46 -14.64 17.41 -62.01
CA THR A 46 -15.12 16.52 -63.04
C THR A 46 -14.98 15.06 -62.64
N SER A 47 -16.07 14.38 -62.79
CA SER A 47 -16.28 12.93 -62.70
C SER A 47 -15.56 12.17 -63.81
N ALA A 48 -14.91 11.05 -63.51
CA ALA A 48 -14.72 9.98 -64.47
C ALA A 48 -14.81 8.61 -63.78
N ASN A 49 -15.81 7.93 -64.19
CA ASN A 49 -16.17 6.58 -63.89
C ASN A 49 -15.29 5.60 -64.69
N VAL A 50 -14.56 4.67 -64.11
CA VAL A 50 -14.16 3.44 -64.75
C VAL A 50 -14.25 2.30 -63.73
N GLY A 51 -15.04 1.32 -64.10
CA GLY A 51 -15.39 0.21 -63.30
C GLY A 51 -14.45 -1.00 -63.39
N ALA A 52 -14.87 -2.02 -62.64
CA ALA A 52 -14.61 -3.43 -62.72
C ALA A 52 -13.32 -3.94 -62.04
N ALA A 53 -13.41 -4.79 -61.11
CA ALA A 53 -13.74 -6.18 -61.09
C ALA A 53 -13.43 -6.79 -59.70
N SER A 54 -14.41 -7.49 -59.29
CA SER A 54 -14.45 -8.39 -58.13
C SER A 54 -13.38 -9.47 -58.12
N HIS A 55 -12.78 -9.72 -56.95
CA HIS A 55 -12.45 -11.07 -56.48
C HIS A 55 -12.50 -11.12 -54.96
N ARG A 56 -13.56 -11.74 -54.44
CA ARG A 56 -13.61 -12.25 -53.07
C ARG A 56 -13.21 -13.72 -53.10
N PRO A 57 -12.39 -14.24 -52.22
CA PRO A 57 -12.34 -15.66 -51.94
C PRO A 57 -13.34 -16.03 -50.84
N ASN A 58 -14.00 -17.16 -51.02
CA ASN A 58 -15.05 -17.79 -50.24
C ASN A 58 -14.62 -18.14 -48.82
N ALA A 59 -15.50 -17.85 -47.87
CA ALA A 59 -15.49 -18.45 -46.54
C ALA A 59 -16.12 -19.86 -46.58
N PRO A 60 -15.62 -20.81 -45.78
CA PRO A 60 -16.22 -22.14 -45.72
C PRO A 60 -17.49 -22.13 -44.86
N GLN A 61 -18.50 -22.86 -45.32
CA GLN A 61 -19.80 -23.07 -44.69
C GLN A 61 -19.66 -23.92 -43.41
N ALA A 62 -20.34 -23.52 -42.35
CA ALA A 62 -20.57 -24.31 -41.14
C ALA A 62 -21.61 -25.39 -41.37
N PRO A 63 -21.49 -26.56 -40.73
CA PRO A 63 -22.47 -27.65 -40.88
C PRO A 63 -23.71 -27.40 -40.01
N ASN A 64 -24.84 -27.87 -40.51
CA ASN A 64 -26.21 -27.80 -40.01
C ASN A 64 -26.33 -28.30 -38.56
N GLY A 65 -26.90 -27.49 -37.66
CA GLY A 65 -27.39 -27.90 -36.36
C GLY A 65 -28.79 -28.51 -36.41
N PRO A 66 -29.14 -29.37 -35.47
CA PRO A 66 -30.44 -30.05 -35.47
C PRO A 66 -31.55 -29.14 -34.92
N GLN A 67 -32.73 -29.45 -35.44
CA GLN A 67 -34.01 -28.77 -35.28
C GLN A 67 -34.45 -28.60 -33.82
N ARG A 68 -35.08 -27.46 -33.54
CA ARG A 68 -35.88 -27.17 -32.34
C ARG A 68 -37.01 -28.18 -32.20
N SER A 69 -37.08 -28.86 -31.08
CA SER A 69 -38.31 -29.50 -30.58
C SER A 69 -38.89 -28.66 -29.44
N ASP A 70 -40.16 -28.28 -29.66
CA ASP A 70 -41.03 -27.61 -28.68
C ASP A 70 -41.16 -28.44 -27.39
N TRP A 71 -40.79 -27.83 -26.27
CA TRP A 71 -41.29 -28.26 -24.98
C TRP A 71 -42.01 -27.06 -24.31
N ARG A 72 -43.33 -27.02 -24.57
CA ARG A 72 -44.24 -26.24 -23.69
C ARG A 72 -44.73 -27.18 -22.60
N GLN A 73 -44.72 -26.62 -21.39
CA GLN A 73 -45.53 -26.97 -20.22
C GLN A 73 -45.15 -28.23 -19.42
N SER A 74 -44.38 -27.99 -18.33
CA SER A 74 -44.85 -28.44 -17.01
C SER A 74 -44.35 -27.44 -15.96
N SER A 75 -45.30 -26.73 -15.38
CA SER A 75 -45.14 -25.88 -14.21
C SER A 75 -44.83 -26.75 -13.00
N ALA A 76 -43.58 -26.94 -12.67
CA ALA A 76 -43.19 -27.29 -11.31
C ALA A 76 -42.55 -26.04 -10.70
N GLN A 77 -43.30 -25.44 -9.75
CA GLN A 77 -42.81 -24.35 -8.93
C GLN A 77 -41.54 -24.80 -8.24
N ALA A 78 -40.43 -24.17 -8.61
CA ALA A 78 -39.24 -24.17 -7.77
C ALA A 78 -39.62 -23.47 -6.45
N PRO A 79 -39.24 -24.02 -5.29
CA PRO A 79 -39.45 -23.31 -4.03
C PRO A 79 -38.68 -21.98 -4.09
N ALA A 80 -39.37 -20.91 -3.79
CA ALA A 80 -38.79 -19.58 -3.64
C ALA A 80 -37.57 -19.68 -2.71
N PRO A 81 -36.47 -18.95 -3.01
CA PRO A 81 -35.36 -18.86 -2.08
C PRO A 81 -35.94 -18.35 -0.75
N ARG A 82 -35.79 -19.15 0.30
CA ARG A 82 -36.12 -18.72 1.65
C ARG A 82 -35.29 -17.48 1.90
N SER A 83 -35.97 -16.36 2.13
CA SER A 83 -35.36 -15.17 2.71
C SER A 83 -34.66 -15.63 4.00
N LEU A 84 -33.34 -15.69 3.95
CA LEU A 84 -32.49 -15.76 5.13
C LEU A 84 -32.59 -14.40 5.83
N THR A 85 -33.77 -14.16 6.46
CA THR A 85 -33.80 -13.22 7.56
C THR A 85 -32.85 -13.81 8.61
N SER A 86 -31.79 -13.09 8.86
CA SER A 86 -30.77 -13.34 9.83
C SER A 86 -31.35 -13.75 11.18
N GLN A 87 -31.57 -15.03 11.40
CA GLN A 87 -31.56 -15.61 12.72
C GLN A 87 -30.24 -16.32 12.86
N ALA A 88 -29.24 -15.59 13.35
CA ALA A 88 -28.10 -16.22 13.99
C ALA A 88 -28.66 -17.22 15.01
N PRO A 89 -28.07 -18.44 15.12
CA PRO A 89 -28.42 -19.33 16.22
C PRO A 89 -28.28 -18.54 17.51
N ALA A 90 -29.31 -18.59 18.35
CA ALA A 90 -29.38 -17.81 19.57
C ALA A 90 -28.13 -18.05 20.41
N PRO A 91 -27.37 -17.01 20.77
CA PRO A 91 -26.30 -17.15 21.75
C PRO A 91 -26.92 -17.60 23.06
N HIS A 92 -26.23 -18.47 23.76
CA HIS A 92 -26.64 -18.96 25.07
C HIS A 92 -27.06 -17.79 25.95
N ALA A 93 -28.32 -17.85 26.44
CA ALA A 93 -29.00 -16.93 27.34
C ALA A 93 -29.22 -15.51 26.83
N SER A 94 -30.48 -15.23 26.50
CA SER A 94 -31.06 -13.96 26.17
C SER A 94 -30.79 -12.87 27.21
N ALA A 95 -29.75 -12.08 27.01
CA ALA A 95 -29.74 -10.71 27.47
C ALA A 95 -30.24 -9.87 26.31
N LYS A 96 -31.46 -9.27 26.42
CA LYS A 96 -31.84 -8.17 25.53
C LYS A 96 -30.70 -7.16 25.56
N PRO A 97 -30.21 -6.73 24.39
CA PRO A 97 -29.27 -5.62 24.37
C PRO A 97 -29.97 -4.43 25.08
N PRO A 98 -29.25 -3.64 25.87
CA PRO A 98 -29.78 -2.43 26.43
C PRO A 98 -30.34 -1.62 25.26
N ALA A 99 -31.60 -1.11 25.44
CA ALA A 99 -32.22 -0.28 24.46
C ALA A 99 -31.22 0.85 24.11
N SER A 100 -30.57 0.74 22.96
CA SER A 100 -29.81 1.85 22.41
C SER A 100 -30.78 3.01 22.37
N GLN A 101 -30.39 4.12 22.98
CA GLN A 101 -31.10 5.38 22.81
C GLN A 101 -31.38 5.51 21.32
N ARG A 102 -32.66 5.46 20.96
CA ARG A 102 -33.10 5.74 19.60
C ARG A 102 -32.81 7.21 19.38
N ASP A 103 -31.62 7.47 18.86
CA ASP A 103 -31.29 8.78 18.35
C ASP A 103 -32.26 9.05 17.20
N GLY A 104 -33.10 10.08 17.35
CA GLY A 104 -34.19 10.40 16.44
C GLY A 104 -33.76 11.00 15.09
N SER A 105 -32.52 10.73 14.66
CA SER A 105 -31.90 11.36 13.52
C SER A 105 -31.51 10.38 12.41
N ARG A 106 -32.42 9.51 11.96
CA ARG A 106 -32.19 8.73 10.74
C ARG A 106 -32.93 9.34 9.56
N SER A 107 -32.24 9.49 8.44
CA SER A 107 -32.84 9.86 7.16
C SER A 107 -33.85 8.80 6.68
N ALA A 108 -34.66 9.12 5.68
CA ALA A 108 -35.59 8.16 5.05
C ALA A 108 -34.86 6.93 4.46
N SER A 109 -33.53 7.03 4.17
CA SER A 109 -32.65 5.96 3.74
C SER A 109 -32.07 5.13 4.90
N GLY A 110 -32.45 5.38 6.15
CA GLY A 110 -31.90 4.68 7.32
C GLY A 110 -30.48 5.05 7.70
N LEU A 111 -29.82 5.95 6.95
CA LEU A 111 -28.49 6.45 7.24
C LEU A 111 -28.51 7.49 8.38
N PRO A 112 -27.42 7.62 9.14
CA PRO A 112 -27.28 8.69 10.11
C PRO A 112 -27.45 10.05 9.42
N VAL A 113 -28.28 10.93 9.99
CA VAL A 113 -28.31 12.32 9.57
C VAL A 113 -27.02 12.98 10.04
N ILE A 114 -26.28 13.59 9.10
CA ILE A 114 -25.07 14.34 9.43
C ILE A 114 -25.52 15.69 10.00
N ASP A 115 -25.35 15.85 11.30
CA ASP A 115 -25.50 17.16 11.92
C ASP A 115 -24.18 17.93 11.81
N ALA A 116 -24.23 19.09 11.17
CA ALA A 116 -23.03 19.88 10.89
C ALA A 116 -22.36 20.41 12.16
N VAL A 117 -23.14 20.77 13.18
CA VAL A 117 -22.60 21.29 14.44
C VAL A 117 -21.88 20.17 15.19
N SER A 118 -22.57 19.04 15.42
CA SER A 118 -21.95 17.88 16.07
C SER A 118 -20.70 17.39 15.33
N THR A 119 -20.70 17.41 13.99
CA THR A 119 -19.55 16.99 13.19
C THR A 119 -18.31 17.86 13.44
N VAL A 120 -18.50 19.17 13.56
CA VAL A 120 -17.43 20.12 13.85
C VAL A 120 -16.97 19.96 15.30
N ASP A 121 -17.88 19.91 16.25
CA ASP A 121 -17.58 19.78 17.68
C ASP A 121 -16.83 18.47 17.97
N GLU A 122 -17.29 17.33 17.45
CA GLU A 122 -16.62 16.03 17.60
C GLU A 122 -15.18 16.05 17.08
N TYR A 123 -14.90 16.78 16.00
CA TYR A 123 -13.54 16.96 15.51
C TYR A 123 -12.70 17.85 16.43
N LEU A 124 -13.24 19.00 16.83
CA LEU A 124 -12.55 19.97 17.70
C LEU A 124 -12.21 19.37 19.08
N GLU A 125 -13.15 18.59 19.63
CA GLU A 125 -12.99 17.88 20.91
C GLU A 125 -12.17 16.59 20.78
N ARG A 126 -11.87 16.14 19.53
CA ARG A 126 -11.22 14.84 19.24
C ARG A 126 -11.95 13.65 19.85
N SER A 127 -13.26 13.75 20.00
CA SER A 127 -14.12 12.71 20.56
C SER A 127 -14.44 11.61 19.55
N ASP A 128 -14.41 11.91 18.25
CA ASP A 128 -14.51 10.92 17.17
C ASP A 128 -13.16 10.23 16.93
N TRP A 129 -13.09 8.91 17.13
CA TRP A 129 -11.87 8.13 16.91
C TRP A 129 -11.30 8.25 15.48
N ARG A 130 -12.17 8.57 14.50
CA ARG A 130 -11.81 8.76 13.09
C ARG A 130 -10.89 9.96 12.85
N VAL A 131 -10.85 10.91 13.77
CA VAL A 131 -9.90 12.04 13.70
C VAL A 131 -8.45 11.58 13.68
N ASN A 132 -8.17 10.45 14.34
CA ASN A 132 -6.86 9.81 14.39
C ASN A 132 -6.91 8.36 13.90
N ALA A 133 -7.81 8.03 12.96
CA ALA A 133 -7.89 6.67 12.43
C ALA A 133 -6.63 6.26 11.68
N ASN A 134 -5.95 7.23 11.08
CA ASN A 134 -4.70 7.06 10.35
C ASN A 134 -3.63 8.00 10.95
N ALA A 135 -2.48 7.45 11.35
CA ALA A 135 -1.40 8.20 11.98
C ALA A 135 -0.75 9.26 11.06
N ASN A 136 -0.99 9.21 9.75
CA ASN A 136 -0.55 10.24 8.81
C ASN A 136 -1.46 11.48 8.79
N GLN A 137 -2.66 11.42 9.37
CA GLN A 137 -3.58 12.55 9.48
C GLN A 137 -3.19 13.47 10.64
N GLY A 138 -3.03 14.77 10.33
CA GLY A 138 -2.80 15.78 11.36
C GLY A 138 -4.10 16.44 11.83
N TYR A 139 -4.18 16.78 13.12
CA TYR A 139 -5.24 17.64 13.63
C TYR A 139 -5.02 19.07 13.11
N SER A 140 -5.82 19.47 12.14
CA SER A 140 -5.64 20.68 11.33
C SER A 140 -6.95 21.18 10.73
N LEU A 141 -6.96 22.40 10.23
CA LEU A 141 -8.11 22.92 9.46
C LEU A 141 -8.42 22.07 8.23
N GLY A 142 -7.39 21.64 7.49
CA GLY A 142 -7.57 20.73 6.37
C GLY A 142 -8.14 19.37 6.80
N GLY A 143 -7.72 18.86 7.96
CA GLY A 143 -8.28 17.64 8.56
C GLY A 143 -9.74 17.79 8.96
N LEU A 144 -10.16 18.93 9.49
CA LEU A 144 -11.58 19.24 9.77
C LEU A 144 -12.41 19.21 8.50
N ILE A 145 -11.93 19.89 7.44
CA ILE A 145 -12.64 19.95 6.15
C ILE A 145 -12.79 18.54 5.58
N LEU A 146 -11.71 17.76 5.57
CA LEU A 146 -11.73 16.37 5.10
C LEU A 146 -12.68 15.50 5.91
N ASN A 147 -12.69 15.61 7.24
CA ASN A 147 -13.58 14.84 8.11
C ASN A 147 -15.07 15.17 7.84
N ALA A 148 -15.42 16.44 7.73
CA ALA A 148 -16.79 16.87 7.45
C ALA A 148 -17.24 16.45 6.03
N ALA A 149 -16.40 16.67 5.03
CA ALA A 149 -16.66 16.26 3.65
C ALA A 149 -16.73 14.73 3.53
N GLY A 150 -15.79 14.03 4.18
CA GLY A 150 -15.70 12.58 4.13
C GLY A 150 -16.92 11.87 4.72
N LYS A 151 -17.49 12.36 5.81
CA LYS A 151 -18.75 11.83 6.35
C LYS A 151 -19.90 11.94 5.33
N THR A 152 -19.98 13.06 4.60
CA THR A 152 -20.99 13.28 3.56
C THR A 152 -20.77 12.36 2.36
N ILE A 153 -19.53 12.22 1.90
CA ILE A 153 -19.15 11.34 0.77
C ILE A 153 -19.42 9.88 1.14
N ALA A 154 -19.07 9.44 2.35
CA ALA A 154 -19.33 8.09 2.82
C ALA A 154 -20.83 7.75 2.80
N ASN A 155 -21.69 8.68 3.26
CA ASN A 155 -23.12 8.50 3.17
C ASN A 155 -23.63 8.43 1.72
N TYR A 156 -23.04 9.20 0.81
CA TYR A 156 -23.38 9.12 -0.62
C TYR A 156 -23.07 7.73 -1.19
N TRP A 157 -21.87 7.17 -0.93
CA TRP A 157 -21.52 5.81 -1.34
C TRP A 157 -22.53 4.79 -0.83
N LEU A 158 -22.79 4.80 0.48
CA LEU A 158 -23.64 3.83 1.15
C LEU A 158 -25.13 3.97 0.83
N ALA A 159 -25.60 5.16 0.37
CA ALA A 159 -26.99 5.41 0.06
C ALA A 159 -27.34 5.22 -1.43
N THR A 160 -26.39 5.50 -2.32
CA THR A 160 -26.68 5.65 -3.75
C THR A 160 -25.91 4.70 -4.66
N VAL A 161 -24.72 4.29 -4.27
CA VAL A 161 -23.85 3.44 -5.10
C VAL A 161 -23.98 1.97 -4.72
N TYR A 162 -23.92 1.69 -3.43
CA TYR A 162 -23.99 0.32 -2.91
C TYR A 162 -25.43 -0.11 -2.62
N SER A 163 -25.68 -1.41 -2.67
CA SER A 163 -26.95 -1.98 -2.25
C SER A 163 -27.14 -1.85 -0.73
N GLU A 164 -28.39 -2.02 -0.27
CA GLU A 164 -28.69 -1.99 1.17
C GLU A 164 -27.94 -3.08 1.93
N GLU A 165 -27.76 -4.27 1.34
CA GLU A 165 -27.05 -5.40 1.94
C GLU A 165 -25.54 -5.10 2.06
N GLU A 166 -24.91 -4.55 1.00
CA GLU A 166 -23.51 -4.14 1.01
C GLU A 166 -23.27 -3.02 2.06
N ALA A 167 -24.13 -2.01 2.06
CA ALA A 167 -24.06 -0.92 3.02
C ALA A 167 -24.27 -1.41 4.46
N LEU A 168 -25.18 -2.38 4.67
CA LEU A 168 -25.43 -2.99 5.97
C LEU A 168 -24.21 -3.80 6.45
N ALA A 169 -23.65 -4.67 5.59
CA ALA A 169 -22.48 -5.46 5.93
C ALA A 169 -21.29 -4.56 6.35
N HIS A 170 -21.09 -3.42 5.66
CA HIS A 170 -20.11 -2.44 6.10
C HIS A 170 -20.45 -1.83 7.46
N ARG A 171 -21.69 -1.31 7.63
CA ARG A 171 -22.12 -0.62 8.87
C ARG A 171 -22.07 -1.56 10.07
N GLU A 172 -22.50 -2.80 9.87
CA GLU A 172 -22.53 -3.82 10.91
C GLU A 172 -21.13 -4.35 11.24
N GLY A 173 -20.14 -4.16 10.35
CA GLY A 173 -18.74 -4.59 10.53
C GLY A 173 -18.50 -6.05 10.16
N ASP A 174 -19.33 -6.66 9.30
CA ASP A 174 -19.04 -7.96 8.69
C ASP A 174 -17.85 -7.85 7.74
N TYR A 175 -17.77 -6.70 7.05
CA TYR A 175 -16.58 -6.25 6.32
C TYR A 175 -16.38 -4.74 6.45
N HIS A 176 -15.26 -4.26 5.95
CA HIS A 176 -14.94 -2.83 5.86
C HIS A 176 -14.65 -2.44 4.42
N ILE A 177 -15.42 -1.48 3.89
CA ILE A 177 -15.11 -0.80 2.63
C ILE A 177 -14.16 0.35 2.97
N HIS A 178 -12.95 0.34 2.41
CA HIS A 178 -11.95 1.37 2.66
C HIS A 178 -12.24 2.66 1.89
N ASP A 179 -11.75 3.77 2.41
CA ASP A 179 -11.72 5.10 1.77
C ASP A 179 -13.08 5.60 1.28
N LEU A 180 -14.10 5.38 2.08
CA LEU A 180 -15.44 5.91 1.80
C LEU A 180 -15.52 7.44 1.90
N ASP A 181 -14.53 8.08 2.51
CA ASP A 181 -14.42 9.53 2.64
C ASP A 181 -14.01 10.24 1.34
N MET A 182 -13.66 9.47 0.30
CA MET A 182 -13.32 10.00 -1.03
C MET A 182 -14.10 9.27 -2.13
N LEU A 183 -14.52 10.00 -3.18
CA LEU A 183 -15.04 9.41 -4.42
C LEU A 183 -13.87 9.09 -5.36
N ALA A 184 -12.99 8.18 -4.99
CA ALA A 184 -11.75 7.91 -5.72
C ALA A 184 -11.36 6.43 -5.68
N GLY A 185 -10.44 6.05 -6.56
CA GLY A 185 -9.73 4.77 -6.47
C GLY A 185 -8.80 4.75 -5.25
N TYR A 186 -8.29 3.56 -4.90
CA TYR A 186 -7.45 3.36 -3.72
C TYR A 186 -6.02 3.81 -3.98
N CYS A 187 -5.24 3.06 -4.74
CA CYS A 187 -3.83 3.39 -5.02
C CYS A 187 -3.49 3.22 -6.49
N ALA A 188 -2.43 3.91 -6.93
CA ALA A 188 -1.96 3.85 -8.30
C ALA A 188 -0.43 3.80 -8.39
N GLY A 189 0.08 2.95 -9.29
CA GLY A 189 1.45 2.94 -9.77
C GLY A 189 1.49 3.59 -11.15
N TRP A 190 2.35 4.55 -11.29
CA TRP A 190 2.46 5.38 -12.49
C TRP A 190 3.70 5.01 -13.30
N SER A 191 3.69 5.30 -14.58
CA SER A 191 4.87 5.19 -15.42
C SER A 191 5.77 6.41 -15.24
N LEU A 192 6.92 6.22 -14.59
CA LEU A 192 7.94 7.25 -14.51
C LEU A 192 8.51 7.56 -15.91
N ARG A 193 8.78 6.50 -16.70
CA ARG A 193 9.22 6.62 -18.08
C ARG A 193 8.31 7.55 -18.88
N ARG A 194 7.00 7.31 -18.82
CA ARG A 194 6.01 8.15 -19.54
C ARG A 194 6.02 9.59 -19.07
N LEU A 195 6.12 9.85 -17.78
CA LEU A 195 6.24 11.22 -17.26
C LEU A 195 7.48 11.92 -17.78
N LEU A 196 8.62 11.24 -17.84
CA LEU A 196 9.90 11.79 -18.29
C LEU A 196 9.92 12.01 -19.82
N GLU A 197 9.28 11.13 -20.59
CA GLU A 197 9.21 11.21 -22.05
C GLU A 197 8.17 12.23 -22.55
N GLU A 198 7.04 12.37 -21.87
CA GLU A 198 5.92 13.22 -22.30
C GLU A 198 5.86 14.57 -21.54
N GLY A 199 6.41 14.63 -20.33
CA GLY A 199 6.28 15.78 -19.44
C GLY A 199 4.97 15.78 -18.65
N PHE A 200 4.78 16.80 -17.80
CA PHE A 200 3.57 16.98 -16.98
C PHE A 200 2.63 17.98 -17.65
N ASN A 201 1.70 17.47 -18.46
CA ASN A 201 0.89 18.26 -19.39
C ASN A 201 -0.44 17.57 -19.76
N GLY A 202 -1.11 18.13 -20.78
CA GLY A 202 -2.26 17.53 -21.45
C GLY A 202 -3.60 17.82 -20.78
N ILE A 203 -3.66 18.68 -19.77
CA ILE A 203 -4.90 19.06 -19.10
C ILE A 203 -5.33 20.45 -19.61
N PRO A 204 -6.52 20.58 -20.24
CA PRO A 204 -7.01 21.85 -20.73
C PRO A 204 -7.11 22.90 -19.61
N GLY A 205 -6.49 24.06 -19.83
CA GLY A 205 -6.51 25.18 -18.88
C GLY A 205 -5.53 25.05 -17.71
N ALA A 206 -4.80 23.94 -17.58
CA ALA A 206 -3.74 23.78 -16.60
C ALA A 206 -2.36 24.19 -17.16
N ILE A 207 -1.43 24.51 -16.25
CA ILE A 207 -0.03 24.75 -16.62
C ILE A 207 0.58 23.44 -17.11
N SER A 208 1.35 23.50 -18.20
CA SER A 208 2.01 22.36 -18.82
C SER A 208 3.53 22.49 -18.75
N SER A 209 4.23 21.38 -18.54
CA SER A 209 5.67 21.27 -18.77
C SER A 209 5.95 20.15 -19.78
N GLY A 210 6.92 20.38 -20.66
CA GLY A 210 7.43 19.35 -21.58
C GLY A 210 8.36 18.36 -20.88
N PRO A 211 8.96 17.42 -21.63
CA PRO A 211 9.97 16.50 -21.13
C PRO A 211 11.10 17.22 -20.39
N PRO A 212 11.52 16.77 -19.21
CA PRO A 212 12.62 17.39 -18.49
C PRO A 212 13.94 17.14 -19.23
N LYS A 213 14.86 18.13 -19.14
CA LYS A 213 16.20 18.02 -19.71
C LYS A 213 17.30 17.85 -18.66
N HIS A 214 16.98 18.12 -17.40
CA HIS A 214 17.92 18.12 -16.28
C HIS A 214 17.35 17.36 -15.09
N LEU A 215 18.23 16.76 -14.27
CA LEU A 215 17.83 15.99 -13.09
C LEU A 215 16.94 16.81 -12.14
N SER A 216 17.26 18.07 -11.89
CA SER A 216 16.47 18.94 -11.02
C SER A 216 15.05 19.18 -11.54
N ALA A 217 14.91 19.33 -12.88
CA ALA A 217 13.60 19.48 -13.52
C ALA A 217 12.79 18.16 -13.45
N ALA A 218 13.45 17.02 -13.66
CA ALA A 218 12.84 15.69 -13.52
C ALA A 218 12.34 15.46 -12.09
N CYS A 219 13.16 15.73 -11.07
CA CYS A 219 12.77 15.68 -9.66
C CYS A 219 11.58 16.60 -9.36
N GLY A 220 11.60 17.83 -9.89
CA GLY A 220 10.49 18.79 -9.74
C GLY A 220 9.18 18.28 -10.39
N GLN A 221 9.26 17.65 -11.55
CA GLN A 221 8.08 17.06 -12.21
C GLN A 221 7.54 15.87 -11.42
N VAL A 222 8.40 14.99 -10.86
CA VAL A 222 7.98 13.89 -9.99
C VAL A 222 7.22 14.41 -8.77
N VAL A 223 7.74 15.46 -8.10
CA VAL A 223 7.07 16.10 -6.96
C VAL A 223 5.70 16.66 -7.36
N ASN A 224 5.64 17.41 -8.44
CA ASN A 224 4.39 18.02 -8.91
C ASN A 224 3.38 16.96 -9.34
N PHE A 225 3.82 15.92 -10.02
CA PHE A 225 2.99 14.81 -10.44
C PHE A 225 2.37 14.11 -9.22
N LEU A 226 3.19 13.58 -8.31
CA LEU A 226 2.72 12.87 -7.13
C LEU A 226 1.89 13.77 -6.20
N GLY A 227 2.30 15.03 -6.05
CA GLY A 227 1.56 16.05 -5.30
C GLY A 227 0.18 16.37 -5.88
N THR A 228 -0.01 16.26 -7.19
CA THR A 228 -1.29 16.48 -7.86
C THR A 228 -2.15 15.23 -7.82
N LEU A 229 -1.61 14.08 -8.22
CA LEU A 229 -2.36 12.82 -8.33
C LEU A 229 -2.87 12.29 -6.98
N GLN A 230 -2.19 12.60 -5.88
CA GLN A 230 -2.71 12.27 -4.54
C GLN A 230 -4.07 12.92 -4.20
N ASN A 231 -4.50 13.93 -4.97
CA ASN A 231 -5.82 14.55 -4.79
C ASN A 231 -6.91 13.84 -5.60
N GLU A 232 -6.53 12.96 -6.52
CA GLU A 232 -7.45 12.13 -7.32
C GLU A 232 -7.52 10.67 -6.84
N TRP A 233 -6.67 10.27 -5.87
CA TRP A 233 -6.58 8.92 -5.32
C TRP A 233 -6.56 8.93 -3.79
N ALA A 234 -7.24 7.95 -3.20
CA ALA A 234 -7.37 7.90 -1.74
C ALA A 234 -6.10 7.39 -1.03
N GLY A 235 -5.38 6.47 -1.62
CA GLY A 235 -4.20 5.82 -1.06
C GLY A 235 -2.88 6.30 -1.65
N ALA A 236 -1.91 5.40 -1.68
CA ALA A 236 -0.54 5.71 -2.04
C ALA A 236 -0.32 5.79 -3.55
N GLN A 237 0.70 6.57 -3.93
CA GLN A 237 1.17 6.76 -5.28
C GLN A 237 2.61 6.23 -5.41
N ALA A 238 2.94 5.54 -6.49
CA ALA A 238 4.25 4.92 -6.66
C ALA A 238 4.84 5.15 -8.05
N PHE A 239 6.17 5.22 -8.09
CA PHE A 239 6.98 5.06 -9.29
C PHE A 239 7.95 3.88 -9.11
N SER A 240 8.08 3.06 -10.14
CA SER A 240 9.07 1.99 -10.21
C SER A 240 10.32 2.42 -10.95
N SER A 241 11.43 1.66 -10.77
CA SER A 241 12.69 1.84 -11.50
C SER A 241 13.24 3.27 -11.41
N PHE A 242 13.14 3.87 -10.22
CA PHE A 242 13.47 5.28 -10.03
C PHE A 242 14.94 5.57 -10.35
N ASP A 243 15.87 4.78 -9.83
CA ASP A 243 17.31 4.91 -10.09
C ASP A 243 17.65 4.71 -11.57
N THR A 244 17.01 3.74 -12.23
CA THR A 244 17.21 3.44 -13.65
C THR A 244 16.77 4.59 -14.55
N TYR A 245 15.53 5.07 -14.38
CA TYR A 245 14.97 6.12 -15.23
C TYR A 245 15.53 7.53 -14.95
N MET A 246 16.08 7.79 -13.77
CA MET A 246 16.69 9.08 -13.44
C MET A 246 18.18 9.15 -13.82
N ALA A 247 18.87 8.03 -14.02
CA ALA A 247 20.29 7.95 -14.34
C ALA A 247 20.71 8.69 -15.64
N PRO A 248 19.92 8.70 -16.74
CA PRO A 248 20.28 9.41 -17.96
C PRO A 248 20.57 10.90 -17.76
N PHE A 249 19.83 11.55 -16.86
CA PHE A 249 20.03 12.98 -16.58
C PHE A 249 21.39 13.26 -15.92
N VAL A 250 21.83 12.35 -15.05
CA VAL A 250 23.13 12.45 -14.38
C VAL A 250 24.26 12.38 -15.39
N ARG A 251 24.19 11.47 -16.37
CA ARG A 251 25.18 11.30 -17.44
C ARG A 251 25.21 12.50 -18.37
N LEU A 252 24.04 12.94 -18.86
CA LEU A 252 23.95 14.05 -19.84
C LEU A 252 24.46 15.37 -19.25
N ASP A 253 24.09 15.67 -18.01
CA ASP A 253 24.53 16.88 -17.30
C ASP A 253 25.97 16.75 -16.74
N LYS A 254 26.59 15.56 -16.85
CA LYS A 254 27.91 15.26 -16.27
C LYS A 254 28.00 15.70 -14.80
N MET A 255 26.98 15.35 -14.06
CA MET A 255 26.80 15.85 -12.69
C MET A 255 27.87 15.28 -11.74
N THR A 256 28.32 16.14 -10.84
CA THR A 256 29.07 15.68 -9.65
C THR A 256 28.14 15.06 -8.64
N TYR A 257 28.66 14.17 -7.80
CA TYR A 257 27.88 13.56 -6.73
C TYR A 257 27.14 14.58 -5.84
N GLY A 258 27.79 15.70 -5.48
CA GLY A 258 27.16 16.75 -4.66
C GLY A 258 25.94 17.39 -5.34
N GLN A 259 25.94 17.53 -6.67
CA GLN A 259 24.80 18.04 -7.42
C GLN A 259 23.65 17.02 -7.46
N VAL A 260 23.97 15.72 -7.64
CA VAL A 260 22.96 14.65 -7.57
C VAL A 260 22.34 14.61 -6.19
N LYS A 261 23.16 14.62 -5.12
CA LYS A 261 22.67 14.62 -3.74
C LYS A 261 21.76 15.80 -3.45
N GLN A 262 22.06 17.00 -3.95
CA GLN A 262 21.21 18.17 -3.80
C GLN A 262 19.83 17.98 -4.46
N CYS A 263 19.79 17.48 -5.70
CA CYS A 263 18.51 17.21 -6.38
C CYS A 263 17.66 16.17 -5.63
N ILE A 264 18.28 15.11 -5.12
CA ILE A 264 17.58 14.06 -4.34
C ILE A 264 17.11 14.62 -2.99
N GLN A 265 17.90 15.47 -2.33
CA GLN A 265 17.48 16.13 -1.09
C GLN A 265 16.25 17.02 -1.31
N GLU A 266 16.21 17.80 -2.39
CA GLU A 266 15.05 18.62 -2.76
C GLU A 266 13.82 17.76 -3.05
N LEU A 267 13.97 16.66 -3.77
CA LEU A 267 12.90 15.70 -4.03
C LEU A 267 12.30 15.15 -2.72
N ILE A 268 13.16 14.62 -1.83
CA ILE A 268 12.74 14.00 -0.57
C ILE A 268 12.06 15.04 0.34
N PHE A 269 12.66 16.22 0.50
CA PHE A 269 12.09 17.28 1.31
C PHE A 269 10.68 17.67 0.82
N ASN A 270 10.52 17.92 -0.49
CA ASN A 270 9.25 18.34 -1.06
C ASN A 270 8.17 17.25 -0.98
N LEU A 271 8.52 15.96 -1.02
CA LEU A 271 7.59 14.85 -0.79
C LEU A 271 7.21 14.65 0.68
N ASN A 272 7.89 15.31 1.62
CA ASN A 272 7.54 15.32 3.05
C ASN A 272 6.81 16.59 3.50
N VAL A 273 6.62 17.57 2.60
CA VAL A 273 5.77 18.74 2.86
C VAL A 273 4.30 18.31 2.91
N PRO A 274 3.53 18.71 3.92
CA PRO A 274 2.11 18.33 4.06
C PRO A 274 1.24 19.07 3.02
N SER A 275 1.25 18.58 1.79
CA SER A 275 0.58 19.16 0.62
C SER A 275 -0.74 18.47 0.25
N ARG A 276 -1.11 17.38 0.94
CA ARG A 276 -2.33 16.61 0.73
C ARG A 276 -3.46 17.06 1.65
N TRP A 277 -4.70 16.71 1.29
CA TRP A 277 -5.88 16.85 2.13
C TRP A 277 -5.62 16.36 3.57
N GLY A 278 -6.15 17.08 4.58
CA GLY A 278 -5.96 16.71 5.97
C GLY A 278 -4.56 17.00 6.52
N SER A 279 -3.76 17.84 5.84
CA SER A 279 -2.37 18.14 6.19
C SER A 279 -1.48 16.90 6.20
N GLN A 280 -1.76 15.95 5.32
CA GLN A 280 -0.92 14.77 5.11
C GLN A 280 0.24 15.09 4.16
N CYS A 281 1.38 14.42 4.37
CA CYS A 281 2.38 14.31 3.32
C CYS A 281 1.85 13.39 2.21
N PRO A 282 2.28 13.57 0.94
CA PRO A 282 2.00 12.61 -0.12
C PRO A 282 2.45 11.20 0.29
N PHE A 283 1.51 10.26 0.32
CA PHE A 283 1.84 8.87 0.59
C PHE A 283 2.48 8.26 -0.66
N THR A 284 3.81 8.20 -0.68
CA THR A 284 4.59 7.87 -1.88
C THR A 284 5.54 6.71 -1.65
N ASN A 285 5.76 5.92 -2.71
CA ASN A 285 6.74 4.85 -2.75
C ASN A 285 7.61 5.01 -4.01
N LEU A 286 8.91 4.76 -3.86
CA LEU A 286 9.84 4.62 -4.98
C LEU A 286 10.48 3.24 -4.92
N THR A 287 10.47 2.54 -6.06
CA THR A 287 11.20 1.27 -6.19
C THR A 287 12.52 1.50 -6.90
N PHE A 288 13.55 0.91 -6.34
CA PHE A 288 14.93 0.96 -6.84
C PHE A 288 15.30 -0.42 -7.39
N ASP A 289 15.81 -0.43 -8.61
CA ASP A 289 16.22 -1.67 -9.27
C ASP A 289 17.58 -2.15 -8.78
N TRP A 290 18.45 -1.23 -8.35
CA TRP A 290 19.86 -1.47 -7.96
C TRP A 290 20.76 -1.82 -9.12
N THR A 291 20.36 -2.79 -9.93
CA THR A 291 20.97 -3.17 -11.20
C THR A 291 19.95 -2.96 -12.30
N CYS A 292 20.33 -2.44 -13.45
CA CYS A 292 19.41 -2.19 -14.54
C CYS A 292 18.69 -3.47 -14.96
N PRO A 293 17.33 -3.48 -15.00
CA PRO A 293 16.57 -4.65 -15.40
C PRO A 293 16.87 -5.07 -16.84
N ALA A 294 16.97 -6.39 -17.08
CA ALA A 294 17.36 -6.94 -18.38
C ALA A 294 16.37 -6.60 -19.52
N ASP A 295 15.09 -6.40 -19.18
CA ASP A 295 14.02 -6.08 -20.15
C ASP A 295 14.15 -4.67 -20.75
N ILE A 296 14.85 -3.76 -20.06
CA ILE A 296 15.07 -2.37 -20.52
C ILE A 296 16.54 -2.02 -20.73
N ALA A 297 17.45 -2.95 -20.44
CA ALA A 297 18.89 -2.68 -20.46
C ALA A 297 19.41 -2.23 -21.85
N GLU A 298 18.82 -2.75 -22.92
CA GLU A 298 19.17 -2.41 -24.30
C GLU A 298 18.37 -1.20 -24.85
N ASP A 299 17.39 -0.68 -24.11
CA ASP A 299 16.62 0.48 -24.51
C ASP A 299 17.46 1.76 -24.42
N HIS A 300 17.27 2.64 -25.39
CA HIS A 300 17.89 3.98 -25.40
C HIS A 300 17.00 4.97 -24.63
N PRO A 301 17.52 5.69 -23.63
CA PRO A 301 16.76 6.72 -22.94
C PRO A 301 16.30 7.85 -23.87
N TYR A 302 15.11 8.40 -23.56
CA TYR A 302 14.59 9.57 -24.23
C TYR A 302 14.60 10.75 -23.26
N VAL A 303 15.38 11.80 -23.55
CA VAL A 303 15.55 12.97 -22.67
C VAL A 303 15.37 14.26 -23.44
N GLY A 304 14.42 15.08 -23.01
CA GLY A 304 14.22 16.42 -23.58
C GLY A 304 13.92 16.43 -25.08
N GLU A 305 13.16 15.46 -25.57
CA GLU A 305 12.77 15.25 -26.97
C GLU A 305 13.85 14.61 -27.87
N GLU A 306 14.94 14.09 -27.29
CA GLU A 306 16.02 13.45 -28.03
C GLU A 306 16.29 12.04 -27.49
N VAL A 307 16.57 11.10 -28.39
CA VAL A 307 17.03 9.75 -28.05
C VAL A 307 18.52 9.81 -27.73
N CYS A 308 18.93 9.24 -26.59
CA CYS A 308 20.34 9.19 -26.20
C CYS A 308 21.13 8.19 -27.06
N ASP A 309 22.43 8.40 -27.18
CA ASP A 309 23.35 7.51 -27.90
C ASP A 309 23.88 6.32 -27.04
N PHE A 310 23.43 6.21 -25.79
CA PHE A 310 23.74 5.15 -24.85
C PHE A 310 22.46 4.44 -24.41
N THR A 311 22.58 3.26 -23.80
CA THR A 311 21.46 2.46 -23.28
C THR A 311 21.32 2.58 -21.77
N TYR A 312 20.18 2.13 -21.20
CA TYR A 312 19.99 2.11 -19.74
C TYR A 312 21.00 1.18 -19.05
N GLY A 313 21.37 0.05 -19.67
CA GLY A 313 22.34 -0.90 -19.12
C GLY A 313 23.75 -0.34 -18.93
N GLU A 314 24.10 0.77 -19.63
CA GLU A 314 25.40 1.45 -19.51
C GLU A 314 25.46 2.45 -18.34
N LEU A 315 24.36 2.63 -17.55
CA LEU A 315 24.22 3.71 -16.59
C LEU A 315 24.43 3.30 -15.12
N GLN A 316 25.04 2.15 -14.85
CA GLN A 316 25.20 1.65 -13.48
C GLN A 316 25.91 2.66 -12.55
N ALA A 317 26.91 3.37 -13.03
CA ALA A 317 27.61 4.36 -12.22
C ALA A 317 26.73 5.54 -11.79
N GLU A 318 25.82 5.96 -12.66
CA GLU A 318 24.85 7.02 -12.41
C GLU A 318 23.72 6.54 -11.48
N MET A 319 23.27 5.29 -11.65
CA MET A 319 22.34 4.64 -10.72
C MET A 319 22.94 4.55 -9.32
N ASP A 320 24.22 4.18 -9.21
CA ASP A 320 24.96 4.12 -7.93
C ASP A 320 25.03 5.49 -7.25
N MET A 321 25.19 6.59 -8.01
CA MET A 321 25.18 7.95 -7.46
C MET A 321 23.80 8.33 -6.91
N ILE A 322 22.72 7.95 -7.58
CA ILE A 322 21.33 8.21 -7.16
C ILE A 322 21.02 7.40 -5.90
N ASN A 323 21.31 6.10 -5.91
CA ASN A 323 21.12 5.21 -4.75
C ASN A 323 21.87 5.72 -3.52
N ARG A 324 23.14 6.05 -3.69
CA ARG A 324 23.95 6.62 -2.61
C ARG A 324 23.36 7.93 -2.07
N ALA A 325 22.98 8.85 -2.94
CA ALA A 325 22.41 10.12 -2.56
C ALA A 325 21.10 9.93 -1.78
N TYR A 326 20.23 9.04 -2.25
CA TYR A 326 18.99 8.72 -1.57
C TYR A 326 19.23 8.15 -0.16
N ILE A 327 20.11 7.15 -0.04
CA ILE A 327 20.45 6.50 1.23
C ILE A 327 21.02 7.52 2.22
N GLU A 328 21.98 8.36 1.78
CA GLU A 328 22.59 9.36 2.65
C GLU A 328 21.57 10.41 3.14
N VAL A 329 20.74 10.97 2.24
CA VAL A 329 19.72 11.97 2.62
C VAL A 329 18.69 11.38 3.60
N MET A 330 18.21 10.16 3.33
CA MET A 330 17.29 9.48 4.24
C MET A 330 17.90 9.13 5.59
N THR A 331 19.23 8.89 5.63
CA THR A 331 19.98 8.61 6.87
C THR A 331 20.26 9.87 7.68
N GLU A 332 20.51 11.00 7.01
CA GLU A 332 20.74 12.31 7.64
C GLU A 332 19.47 12.86 8.28
N GLY A 333 18.31 12.69 7.62
CA GLY A 333 17.04 13.24 8.08
C GLY A 333 16.88 14.72 7.77
N ASP A 334 15.89 15.35 8.43
CA ASP A 334 15.64 16.80 8.32
C ASP A 334 16.63 17.62 9.19
N ALA A 335 16.45 18.94 9.18
CA ALA A 335 17.32 19.87 9.93
C ALA A 335 17.34 19.62 11.45
N ASP A 336 16.34 18.98 12.00
CA ASP A 336 16.22 18.60 13.40
C ASP A 336 16.63 17.14 13.65
N GLY A 337 17.11 16.42 12.63
CA GLY A 337 17.48 15.00 12.69
C GLY A 337 16.29 14.04 12.73
N ARG A 338 15.09 14.50 12.34
CA ARG A 338 13.92 13.62 12.20
C ARG A 338 14.00 12.84 10.88
N VAL A 339 13.54 11.62 10.96
CA VAL A 339 13.51 10.72 9.79
C VAL A 339 12.45 11.19 8.78
N PHE A 340 12.82 11.25 7.51
CA PHE A 340 11.85 11.38 6.43
C PHE A 340 10.99 10.11 6.32
N THR A 341 9.67 10.29 6.29
CA THR A 341 8.74 9.17 6.19
C THR A 341 8.55 8.72 4.75
N PHE A 342 8.61 9.64 3.82
CA PHE A 342 8.37 9.44 2.38
C PHE A 342 9.54 9.98 1.55
N PRO A 343 9.67 9.47 0.29
CA PRO A 343 9.02 8.27 -0.23
C PRO A 343 9.53 7.01 0.48
N ILE A 344 8.66 5.99 0.60
CA ILE A 344 9.05 4.69 1.15
C ILE A 344 9.93 4.01 0.10
N PRO A 345 11.19 3.61 0.41
CA PRO A 345 12.02 2.89 -0.55
C PRO A 345 11.71 1.40 -0.56
N THR A 346 11.54 0.84 -1.75
CA THR A 346 11.54 -0.60 -1.99
C THR A 346 12.74 -0.95 -2.84
N TYR A 347 13.57 -1.89 -2.39
CA TYR A 347 14.70 -2.40 -3.15
C TYR A 347 14.39 -3.77 -3.72
N ASN A 348 14.61 -3.94 -5.03
CA ASN A 348 14.51 -5.21 -5.72
C ASN A 348 15.75 -6.05 -5.42
N MET A 349 15.58 -7.07 -4.56
CA MET A 349 16.67 -7.97 -4.16
C MET A 349 16.73 -9.13 -5.13
N THR A 350 17.56 -8.97 -6.16
CA THR A 350 17.75 -9.95 -7.24
C THR A 350 18.89 -10.93 -6.95
N LYS A 351 19.01 -11.99 -7.76
CA LYS A 351 20.05 -13.00 -7.59
C LYS A 351 21.47 -12.46 -7.84
N ASP A 352 21.56 -11.39 -8.62
CA ASP A 352 22.79 -10.66 -8.97
C ASP A 352 23.06 -9.44 -8.10
N PHE A 353 22.28 -9.24 -7.02
CA PHE A 353 22.48 -8.14 -6.08
C PHE A 353 23.88 -8.19 -5.45
N ASP A 354 24.67 -7.12 -5.62
CA ASP A 354 26.00 -7.01 -5.01
C ASP A 354 25.92 -6.63 -3.53
N TRP A 355 25.94 -7.66 -2.69
CA TRP A 355 25.87 -7.53 -1.21
C TRP A 355 27.06 -6.80 -0.60
N ASP A 356 28.18 -6.74 -1.29
CA ASP A 356 29.46 -6.21 -0.77
C ASP A 356 29.82 -4.84 -1.37
N SER A 357 28.96 -4.28 -2.24
CA SER A 357 29.16 -2.94 -2.78
C SER A 357 29.14 -1.87 -1.68
N PRO A 358 29.84 -0.72 -1.88
CA PRO A 358 29.82 0.38 -0.95
C PRO A 358 28.40 0.91 -0.67
N ASN A 359 27.54 0.92 -1.67
CA ASN A 359 26.13 1.35 -1.51
C ASN A 359 25.32 0.35 -0.69
N ALA A 360 25.54 -0.96 -0.87
CA ALA A 360 24.90 -1.98 -0.04
C ALA A 360 25.29 -1.81 1.44
N GLN A 361 26.57 -1.54 1.71
CA GLN A 361 27.01 -1.26 3.07
C GLN A 361 26.27 -0.06 3.68
N LEU A 362 26.15 1.06 2.96
CA LEU A 362 25.42 2.24 3.41
C LEU A 362 23.91 1.93 3.62
N MET A 363 23.30 1.18 2.70
CA MET A 363 21.89 0.79 2.81
C MET A 363 21.64 -0.07 4.05
N PHE A 364 22.50 -1.02 4.36
CA PHE A 364 22.33 -1.84 5.56
C PHE A 364 22.67 -1.09 6.86
N GLU A 365 23.56 -0.09 6.84
CA GLU A 365 23.76 0.83 7.98
C GLU A 365 22.51 1.69 8.21
N MET A 366 21.91 2.24 7.17
CA MET A 366 20.62 2.96 7.25
C MET A 366 19.51 2.04 7.77
N THR A 367 19.46 0.81 7.27
CA THR A 367 18.46 -0.19 7.70
C THR A 367 18.65 -0.57 9.16
N ALA A 368 19.88 -0.80 9.61
CA ALA A 368 20.18 -1.10 11.00
C ALA A 368 19.77 0.03 11.95
N LYS A 369 19.90 1.26 11.51
CA LYS A 369 19.59 2.47 12.32
C LYS A 369 18.10 2.80 12.32
N TYR A 370 17.48 2.86 11.15
CA TYR A 370 16.11 3.37 10.97
C TYR A 370 15.14 2.36 10.38
N GLY A 371 15.63 1.31 9.69
CA GLY A 371 14.77 0.30 9.08
C GLY A 371 13.90 0.80 7.93
N LEU A 372 14.32 1.83 7.18
CA LEU A 372 13.49 2.48 6.16
C LEU A 372 13.12 1.57 4.99
N PRO A 373 14.03 0.72 4.42
CA PRO A 373 13.74 -0.03 3.23
C PRO A 373 12.74 -1.18 3.44
N TYR A 374 11.98 -1.42 2.36
CA TYR A 374 11.39 -2.72 2.08
C TYR A 374 12.29 -3.50 1.15
N PHE A 375 12.44 -4.79 1.41
CA PHE A 375 13.20 -5.71 0.58
C PHE A 375 12.24 -6.63 -0.15
N GLN A 376 12.11 -6.44 -1.47
CA GLN A 376 11.34 -7.30 -2.34
C GLN A 376 12.17 -8.49 -2.76
N ASN A 377 11.65 -9.69 -2.56
CA ASN A 377 12.42 -10.93 -2.75
C ASN A 377 12.28 -11.50 -4.17
N PHE A 378 13.35 -11.40 -4.95
CA PHE A 378 13.53 -12.10 -6.23
C PHE A 378 14.62 -13.17 -6.17
N ILE A 379 15.26 -13.35 -5.00
CA ILE A 379 16.32 -14.34 -4.80
C ILE A 379 15.71 -15.74 -4.68
N ASN A 380 14.76 -15.92 -3.78
CA ASN A 380 13.97 -17.13 -3.56
C ASN A 380 12.52 -16.91 -3.99
N SER A 381 12.35 -16.71 -5.30
CA SER A 381 11.06 -16.42 -5.94
C SER A 381 11.06 -16.98 -7.34
N GLU A 382 9.88 -17.42 -7.82
CA GLU A 382 9.65 -17.80 -9.21
C GLU A 382 9.33 -16.60 -10.11
N LEU A 383 9.24 -15.40 -9.52
CA LEU A 383 8.89 -14.18 -10.21
C LEU A 383 10.13 -13.55 -10.85
N ASP A 384 9.96 -13.06 -12.08
CA ASP A 384 11.02 -12.34 -12.80
C ASP A 384 10.96 -10.84 -12.43
N PRO A 385 12.09 -10.23 -12.02
CA PRO A 385 12.14 -8.79 -11.73
C PRO A 385 11.67 -7.90 -12.89
N GLY A 386 11.94 -8.28 -14.14
CA GLY A 386 11.49 -7.57 -15.33
C GLY A 386 9.97 -7.64 -15.55
N MET A 387 9.31 -8.65 -14.98
CA MET A 387 7.87 -8.85 -15.10
C MET A 387 7.06 -8.24 -13.97
N ILE A 388 7.71 -7.75 -12.91
CA ILE A 388 7.04 -7.21 -11.73
C ILE A 388 7.60 -5.84 -11.42
N ARG A 389 6.78 -4.82 -11.63
CA ARG A 389 7.06 -3.49 -11.10
C ARG A 389 6.33 -3.34 -9.77
N SER A 390 7.10 -3.16 -8.70
CA SER A 390 6.56 -2.99 -7.36
C SER A 390 5.69 -1.74 -7.29
N MET A 391 4.58 -1.86 -6.57
CA MET A 391 3.70 -0.73 -6.28
C MET A 391 3.61 -0.51 -4.77
N CYS A 392 3.12 0.66 -4.37
CA CYS A 392 2.91 1.04 -2.98
C CYS A 392 2.15 -0.01 -2.16
N CYS A 393 1.20 -0.72 -2.79
CA CYS A 393 0.43 -1.81 -2.19
C CYS A 393 1.15 -3.16 -2.29
N ARG A 394 2.42 -3.18 -2.72
CA ARG A 394 3.22 -4.41 -2.85
C ARG A 394 2.49 -5.49 -3.65
N LEU A 395 1.79 -5.07 -4.71
CA LEU A 395 1.13 -5.96 -5.64
C LEU A 395 2.18 -6.74 -6.41
N GLN A 396 2.09 -8.05 -6.36
CA GLN A 396 2.85 -8.95 -7.21
C GLN A 396 1.99 -9.25 -8.44
N LEU A 397 2.38 -8.69 -9.58
CA LEU A 397 1.70 -8.88 -10.84
C LEU A 397 2.47 -9.87 -11.69
N ASP A 398 1.86 -10.98 -12.05
CA ASP A 398 2.34 -11.79 -13.16
C ASP A 398 1.93 -11.12 -14.48
N LEU A 399 2.88 -10.46 -15.12
CA LEU A 399 2.67 -9.83 -16.43
C LEU A 399 2.20 -10.80 -17.52
N ARG A 400 2.48 -12.10 -17.40
CA ARG A 400 2.01 -13.10 -18.36
C ARG A 400 0.49 -13.09 -18.46
N GLU A 401 -0.20 -12.88 -17.35
CA GLU A 401 -1.66 -12.77 -17.33
C GLU A 401 -2.15 -11.44 -17.94
N LEU A 402 -1.46 -10.33 -17.69
CA LEU A 402 -1.75 -9.03 -18.30
C LEU A 402 -1.43 -9.02 -19.80
N LEU A 403 -0.32 -9.61 -20.22
CA LEU A 403 0.08 -9.76 -21.62
C LEU A 403 -0.90 -10.68 -22.39
N ALA A 404 -1.38 -11.75 -21.76
CA ALA A 404 -2.39 -12.65 -22.35
C ALA A 404 -3.72 -11.94 -22.63
N ARG A 405 -4.03 -10.86 -21.91
CA ARG A 405 -5.22 -10.01 -22.09
C ARG A 405 -5.07 -8.93 -23.17
N GLY A 406 -3.93 -8.88 -23.86
CA GLY A 406 -3.69 -7.94 -24.98
C GLY A 406 -3.40 -6.48 -24.56
N ASN A 407 -3.19 -6.23 -23.27
CA ASN A 407 -2.91 -4.88 -22.73
C ASN A 407 -1.43 -4.53 -22.65
N GLY A 408 -0.54 -5.37 -23.14
CA GLY A 408 0.91 -5.24 -23.01
C GLY A 408 1.64 -4.97 -24.33
N LEU A 409 1.42 -3.83 -24.98
CA LEU A 409 2.24 -3.46 -26.13
C LEU A 409 3.60 -2.86 -25.74
N PHE A 410 3.82 -2.58 -24.44
CA PHE A 410 5.02 -1.90 -23.92
C PHE A 410 5.53 -2.50 -22.59
N GLY A 411 5.50 -3.77 -22.40
CA GLY A 411 6.40 -4.55 -21.54
C GLY A 411 6.56 -4.21 -20.05
N SER A 412 5.85 -3.23 -19.48
CA SER A 412 5.99 -2.89 -18.06
C SER A 412 4.67 -3.02 -17.29
N ALA A 413 4.74 -3.55 -16.06
CA ALA A 413 3.62 -3.58 -15.11
C ALA A 413 3.29 -2.20 -14.53
N GLU A 414 3.64 -1.14 -15.22
CA GLU A 414 3.28 0.22 -14.91
C GLU A 414 1.81 0.48 -15.20
N LEU A 415 1.26 1.58 -14.69
CA LEU A 415 -0.14 1.99 -14.87
C LEU A 415 -1.15 1.00 -14.28
N THR A 416 -0.80 0.38 -13.18
CA THR A 416 -1.65 -0.52 -12.41
C THR A 416 -1.94 0.04 -11.02
N GLY A 417 -2.90 -0.54 -10.32
CA GLY A 417 -3.26 -0.09 -8.98
C GLY A 417 -4.38 -0.92 -8.39
N SER A 418 -5.03 -0.37 -7.37
CA SER A 418 -6.25 -0.93 -6.80
C SER A 418 -7.37 0.09 -6.90
N ILE A 419 -8.51 -0.34 -7.43
CA ILE A 419 -9.70 0.51 -7.50
C ILE A 419 -10.33 0.72 -6.12
N GLY A 420 -10.17 -0.25 -5.24
CA GLY A 420 -10.69 -0.22 -3.89
C GLY A 420 -10.39 -1.48 -3.13
N VAL A 421 -10.51 -1.40 -1.82
CA VAL A 421 -10.28 -2.52 -0.89
C VAL A 421 -11.52 -2.76 -0.06
N VAL A 422 -11.90 -4.03 0.08
CA VAL A 422 -12.90 -4.50 1.03
C VAL A 422 -12.26 -5.56 1.92
N THR A 423 -12.20 -5.32 3.24
CA THR A 423 -11.60 -6.23 4.21
C THR A 423 -12.65 -6.98 5.00
N ILE A 424 -12.62 -8.32 4.96
CA ILE A 424 -13.55 -9.21 5.66
C ILE A 424 -13.12 -9.37 7.13
N ASN A 425 -14.08 -9.32 8.04
CA ASN A 425 -13.88 -9.53 9.47
C ASN A 425 -13.92 -11.03 9.81
N LEU A 426 -12.76 -11.68 9.78
CA LEU A 426 -12.65 -13.11 10.07
C LEU A 426 -12.91 -13.44 11.54
N ALA A 427 -12.49 -12.57 12.47
CA ALA A 427 -12.66 -12.80 13.90
C ALA A 427 -14.14 -13.03 14.28
N ARG A 428 -15.04 -12.21 13.69
CA ARG A 428 -16.48 -12.39 13.86
C ARG A 428 -16.98 -13.72 13.30
N LEU A 429 -16.46 -14.12 12.13
CA LEU A 429 -16.82 -15.42 11.52
C LEU A 429 -16.49 -16.58 12.45
N GLY A 430 -15.29 -16.58 13.04
CA GLY A 430 -14.89 -17.60 14.02
C GLY A 430 -15.80 -17.66 15.23
N TYR A 431 -16.25 -16.52 15.75
CA TYR A 431 -17.15 -16.46 16.88
C TYR A 431 -18.57 -16.94 16.57
N VAL A 432 -19.12 -16.46 15.45
CA VAL A 432 -20.52 -16.77 15.08
C VAL A 432 -20.70 -18.22 14.68
N TYR A 433 -19.69 -18.79 14.04
CA TYR A 433 -19.67 -20.17 13.53
C TYR A 433 -18.71 -21.06 14.31
N ALA A 434 -18.59 -20.85 15.63
CA ALA A 434 -17.72 -21.66 16.48
C ALA A 434 -18.03 -23.16 16.33
N GLY A 435 -17.04 -23.95 15.87
CA GLY A 435 -17.17 -25.37 15.61
C GLY A 435 -18.01 -25.78 14.39
N ASP A 436 -18.56 -24.83 13.63
CA ASP A 436 -19.31 -25.05 12.39
C ASP A 436 -18.50 -24.57 11.17
N GLU A 437 -17.66 -25.44 10.65
CA GLU A 437 -16.79 -25.13 9.52
C GLU A 437 -17.58 -24.89 8.23
N GLU A 438 -18.62 -25.68 7.96
CA GLU A 438 -19.47 -25.53 6.76
C GLU A 438 -20.17 -24.17 6.76
N GLY A 439 -20.76 -23.78 7.90
CA GLY A 439 -21.39 -22.47 8.07
C GLY A 439 -20.41 -21.31 7.93
N LEU A 440 -19.18 -21.46 8.47
CA LEU A 440 -18.11 -20.46 8.36
C LEU A 440 -17.74 -20.23 6.90
N PHE A 441 -17.44 -21.27 6.13
CA PHE A 441 -17.07 -21.14 4.73
C PHE A 441 -18.23 -20.64 3.85
N ALA A 442 -19.45 -21.08 4.10
CA ALA A 442 -20.62 -20.57 3.41
C ALA A 442 -20.81 -19.05 3.63
N ARG A 443 -20.59 -18.57 4.86
CA ARG A 443 -20.67 -17.15 5.16
C ARG A 443 -19.49 -16.37 4.57
N LEU A 444 -18.28 -16.93 4.60
CA LEU A 444 -17.10 -16.35 3.96
C LEU A 444 -17.32 -16.15 2.47
N ASP A 445 -17.83 -17.15 1.77
CA ASP A 445 -18.18 -17.06 0.35
C ASP A 445 -19.17 -15.94 0.08
N HIS A 446 -20.23 -15.88 0.89
CA HIS A 446 -21.25 -14.82 0.73
C HIS A 446 -20.66 -13.41 0.95
N LEU A 447 -19.79 -13.24 1.94
CA LEU A 447 -19.12 -11.95 2.18
C LEU A 447 -18.15 -11.60 1.06
N ALA A 448 -17.46 -12.59 0.49
CA ALA A 448 -16.60 -12.39 -0.67
C ALA A 448 -17.41 -11.99 -1.91
N ASP A 449 -18.60 -12.59 -2.14
CA ASP A 449 -19.52 -12.22 -3.22
C ASP A 449 -20.01 -10.77 -3.07
N LEU A 450 -20.38 -10.36 -1.86
CA LEU A 450 -20.77 -8.98 -1.57
C LEU A 450 -19.59 -8.02 -1.76
N ALA A 451 -18.37 -8.40 -1.35
CA ALA A 451 -17.18 -7.60 -1.55
C ALA A 451 -16.86 -7.42 -3.04
N SER A 452 -16.97 -8.49 -3.84
CA SER A 452 -16.83 -8.43 -5.30
C SER A 452 -17.85 -7.48 -5.92
N SER A 453 -19.13 -7.62 -5.59
CA SER A 453 -20.20 -6.72 -6.08
C SER A 453 -19.95 -5.26 -5.69
N THR A 454 -19.50 -5.01 -4.46
CA THR A 454 -19.14 -3.67 -3.95
C THR A 454 -18.01 -3.05 -4.81
N LEU A 455 -16.97 -3.83 -5.10
CA LEU A 455 -15.80 -3.37 -5.87
C LEU A 455 -16.13 -3.10 -7.34
N GLU A 456 -16.98 -3.93 -7.96
CA GLU A 456 -17.44 -3.70 -9.34
C GLU A 456 -18.29 -2.42 -9.44
N LYS A 457 -19.16 -2.15 -8.47
CA LYS A 457 -19.91 -0.88 -8.40
C LYS A 457 -18.98 0.32 -8.20
N LYS A 458 -17.94 0.18 -7.34
CA LYS A 458 -16.92 1.21 -7.15
C LYS A 458 -16.17 1.47 -8.46
N ARG A 459 -15.72 0.42 -9.15
CA ARG A 459 -15.04 0.50 -10.45
C ARG A 459 -15.88 1.26 -11.47
N ALA A 460 -17.13 0.85 -11.65
CA ALA A 460 -18.05 1.49 -12.59
C ALA A 460 -18.27 2.96 -12.26
N LYS A 461 -18.44 3.29 -10.96
CA LYS A 461 -18.69 4.68 -10.53
C LYS A 461 -17.45 5.57 -10.70
N VAL A 462 -16.26 5.08 -10.36
CA VAL A 462 -15.02 5.84 -10.53
C VAL A 462 -14.71 6.04 -12.01
N GLN A 463 -14.92 5.03 -12.87
CA GLN A 463 -14.75 5.17 -14.32
C GLN A 463 -15.74 6.19 -14.90
N GLU A 464 -17.03 6.14 -14.52
CA GLU A 464 -18.04 7.13 -14.92
C GLU A 464 -17.58 8.57 -14.57
N LEU A 465 -17.07 8.77 -13.37
CA LEU A 465 -16.61 10.09 -12.92
C LEU A 465 -15.30 10.53 -13.60
N MET A 466 -14.43 9.57 -13.94
CA MET A 466 -13.22 9.84 -14.72
C MET A 466 -13.58 10.28 -16.14
N ASP A 467 -14.51 9.59 -16.80
CA ASP A 467 -15.01 9.94 -18.13
C ASP A 467 -15.74 11.29 -18.13
N ALA A 468 -16.38 11.63 -17.02
CA ALA A 468 -17.00 12.96 -16.82
C ALA A 468 -15.97 14.08 -16.51
N GLY A 469 -14.67 13.74 -16.38
CA GLY A 469 -13.59 14.72 -16.18
C GLY A 469 -13.37 15.13 -14.72
N LEU A 470 -13.87 14.36 -13.73
CA LEU A 470 -13.61 14.66 -12.32
C LEU A 470 -12.16 14.38 -11.92
N TYR A 471 -11.48 13.46 -12.62
CA TYR A 471 -10.07 13.09 -12.42
C TYR A 471 -9.26 13.35 -13.68
N PRO A 472 -9.00 14.63 -14.04
CA PRO A 472 -8.40 14.97 -15.34
C PRO A 472 -6.98 14.41 -15.52
N TYR A 473 -6.17 14.37 -14.46
CA TYR A 473 -4.82 13.84 -14.54
C TYR A 473 -4.81 12.30 -14.63
N SER A 474 -5.66 11.64 -13.86
CA SER A 474 -5.84 10.18 -13.99
C SER A 474 -6.34 9.79 -15.38
N LEU A 475 -7.30 10.52 -15.92
CA LEU A 475 -7.75 10.31 -17.30
C LEU A 475 -6.61 10.48 -18.31
N ARG A 476 -5.77 11.52 -18.15
CA ARG A 476 -4.62 11.79 -19.03
C ARG A 476 -3.57 10.69 -19.01
N TYR A 477 -3.20 10.20 -17.79
CA TYR A 477 -2.07 9.29 -17.64
C TYR A 477 -2.45 7.81 -17.58
N LEU A 478 -3.67 7.45 -17.17
CA LEU A 478 -4.17 6.08 -17.19
C LEU A 478 -5.09 5.80 -18.39
N GLY A 479 -5.97 6.74 -18.72
CA GLY A 479 -7.01 6.58 -19.74
C GLY A 479 -8.18 5.71 -19.29
N HIS A 480 -7.93 4.59 -18.63
CA HIS A 480 -8.93 3.65 -18.13
C HIS A 480 -8.44 2.88 -16.89
N LEU A 481 -9.35 2.20 -16.19
CA LEU A 481 -9.07 1.47 -14.95
C LEU A 481 -8.96 -0.06 -15.16
N ASN A 482 -8.82 -0.54 -16.40
CA ASN A 482 -8.82 -1.98 -16.71
C ASN A 482 -7.66 -2.76 -16.06
N ASN A 483 -6.55 -2.08 -15.80
CA ASN A 483 -5.36 -2.67 -15.16
C ASN A 483 -5.37 -2.53 -13.62
N HIS A 484 -6.44 -1.98 -13.05
CA HIS A 484 -6.55 -1.83 -11.61
C HIS A 484 -7.28 -3.02 -10.99
N PHE A 485 -6.80 -3.46 -9.84
CA PHE A 485 -7.35 -4.61 -9.12
C PHE A 485 -8.58 -4.22 -8.30
N SER A 486 -9.56 -5.11 -8.27
CA SER A 486 -10.58 -5.19 -7.23
C SER A 486 -9.98 -5.99 -6.07
N THR A 487 -9.71 -5.34 -4.94
CA THR A 487 -8.93 -5.92 -3.85
C THR A 487 -9.82 -6.41 -2.72
N ILE A 488 -9.71 -7.70 -2.38
CA ILE A 488 -10.35 -8.27 -1.19
C ILE A 488 -9.25 -8.56 -0.16
N GLY A 489 -9.44 -8.08 1.06
CA GLY A 489 -8.56 -8.32 2.18
C GLY A 489 -9.22 -9.10 3.29
N VAL A 490 -8.42 -9.59 4.22
CA VAL A 490 -8.89 -10.30 5.42
C VAL A 490 -8.19 -9.74 6.67
N ASN A 491 -8.87 -9.82 7.82
CA ASN A 491 -8.33 -9.34 9.08
C ASN A 491 -8.81 -10.20 10.25
N GLY A 492 -7.94 -10.43 11.25
CA GLY A 492 -8.29 -11.17 12.45
C GLY A 492 -8.28 -12.68 12.27
N MET A 493 -7.36 -13.23 11.47
CA MET A 493 -7.23 -14.68 11.27
C MET A 493 -6.92 -15.40 12.57
N ASN A 494 -6.00 -14.88 13.38
CA ASN A 494 -5.66 -15.46 14.67
C ASN A 494 -6.87 -15.52 15.60
N GLU A 495 -7.61 -14.41 15.72
CA GLU A 495 -8.80 -14.34 16.55
C GLU A 495 -9.95 -15.17 15.98
N MET A 496 -10.02 -15.37 14.67
CA MET A 496 -10.96 -16.31 14.05
C MET A 496 -10.72 -17.73 14.54
N ILE A 497 -9.47 -18.20 14.49
CA ILE A 497 -9.11 -19.55 14.92
C ILE A 497 -9.40 -19.75 16.40
N ARG A 498 -9.00 -18.79 17.23
CA ARG A 498 -9.23 -18.81 18.68
C ARG A 498 -10.73 -18.86 19.01
N ASN A 499 -11.54 -18.00 18.41
CA ASN A 499 -12.99 -17.98 18.60
C ASN A 499 -13.66 -19.25 18.06
N PHE A 500 -13.22 -19.76 16.91
CA PHE A 500 -13.76 -20.96 16.30
C PHE A 500 -13.55 -22.20 17.15
N THR A 501 -12.40 -22.27 17.84
CA THR A 501 -11.97 -23.42 18.63
C THR A 501 -12.25 -23.25 20.14
N ASP A 502 -12.94 -22.19 20.56
CA ASP A 502 -13.14 -21.87 21.99
C ASP A 502 -11.79 -21.77 22.73
N ASP A 503 -10.86 -21.01 22.14
CA ASP A 503 -9.49 -20.70 22.61
C ASP A 503 -8.57 -21.93 22.82
N ARG A 504 -8.85 -23.06 22.11
CA ARG A 504 -8.03 -24.28 22.19
C ARG A 504 -6.85 -24.27 21.22
N CYS A 505 -6.92 -23.49 20.15
CA CYS A 505 -5.87 -23.34 19.16
C CYS A 505 -5.76 -21.87 18.73
N ASP A 506 -4.56 -21.49 18.30
CA ASP A 506 -4.30 -20.22 17.63
C ASP A 506 -3.61 -20.45 16.28
N ILE A 507 -3.19 -19.37 15.60
CA ILE A 507 -2.58 -19.46 14.28
C ILE A 507 -1.20 -20.12 14.28
N ALA A 508 -0.54 -20.21 15.44
CA ALA A 508 0.76 -20.84 15.58
C ALA A 508 0.68 -22.35 15.82
N ASP A 509 -0.49 -22.88 16.20
CA ASP A 509 -0.73 -24.31 16.29
C ASP A 509 -0.82 -24.94 14.89
N GLU A 510 -0.36 -26.20 14.76
CA GLU A 510 -0.39 -26.94 13.47
C GLU A 510 -1.79 -26.97 12.84
N TRP A 511 -2.83 -27.23 13.65
CA TRP A 511 -4.20 -27.22 13.15
C TRP A 511 -4.67 -25.82 12.75
N GLY A 512 -4.37 -24.82 13.58
CA GLY A 512 -4.74 -23.42 13.31
C GLY A 512 -4.08 -22.88 12.06
N HIS A 513 -2.81 -23.20 11.87
CA HIS A 513 -2.04 -22.83 10.67
C HIS A 513 -2.63 -23.47 9.40
N ALA A 514 -2.90 -24.80 9.45
CA ALA A 514 -3.53 -25.49 8.33
C ALA A 514 -4.94 -24.94 8.03
N PHE A 515 -5.70 -24.55 9.07
CA PHE A 515 -7.01 -23.93 8.89
C PHE A 515 -6.90 -22.54 8.25
N ALA A 516 -5.91 -21.72 8.64
CA ALA A 516 -5.62 -20.44 8.03
C ALA A 516 -5.32 -20.57 6.52
N LEU A 517 -4.49 -21.53 6.13
CA LEU A 517 -4.19 -21.82 4.72
C LEU A 517 -5.46 -22.15 3.94
N ARG A 518 -6.33 -23.02 4.45
CA ARG A 518 -7.60 -23.38 3.80
C ARG A 518 -8.52 -22.17 3.62
N VAL A 519 -8.57 -21.26 4.59
CA VAL A 519 -9.36 -20.04 4.49
C VAL A 519 -8.81 -19.13 3.39
N LEU A 520 -7.49 -18.93 3.33
CA LEU A 520 -6.85 -18.12 2.29
C LEU A 520 -7.02 -18.73 0.90
N GLU A 521 -6.86 -20.06 0.79
CA GLU A 521 -7.08 -20.80 -0.46
C GLU A 521 -8.53 -20.63 -0.95
N ARG A 522 -9.51 -20.76 -0.03
CA ARG A 522 -10.93 -20.56 -0.38
C ARG A 522 -11.20 -19.17 -0.94
N VAL A 523 -10.63 -18.12 -0.34
CA VAL A 523 -10.78 -16.76 -0.86
C VAL A 523 -10.12 -16.63 -2.24
N ARG A 524 -8.94 -17.19 -2.44
CA ARG A 524 -8.24 -17.16 -3.75
C ARG A 524 -9.06 -17.83 -4.84
N ASP A 525 -9.66 -19.00 -4.58
CA ASP A 525 -10.54 -19.70 -5.53
C ASP A 525 -11.73 -18.82 -5.94
N ARG A 526 -12.31 -18.09 -4.97
CA ARG A 526 -13.38 -17.13 -5.26
C ARG A 526 -12.90 -15.98 -6.16
N LEU A 527 -11.70 -15.45 -5.90
CA LEU A 527 -11.13 -14.38 -6.73
C LEU A 527 -10.91 -14.81 -8.18
N VAL A 528 -10.43 -16.04 -8.41
CA VAL A 528 -10.31 -16.61 -9.77
C VAL A 528 -11.68 -16.66 -10.45
N SER A 529 -12.71 -17.13 -9.74
CA SER A 529 -14.08 -17.18 -10.29
C SER A 529 -14.61 -15.77 -10.63
N TYR A 530 -14.28 -14.75 -9.83
CA TYR A 530 -14.69 -13.36 -10.13
C TYR A 530 -13.94 -12.80 -11.34
N GLN A 531 -12.66 -13.09 -11.51
CA GLN A 531 -11.89 -12.71 -12.68
C GLN A 531 -12.49 -13.33 -13.96
N GLU A 532 -12.85 -14.60 -13.91
CA GLU A 532 -13.49 -15.28 -15.03
C GLU A 532 -14.88 -14.71 -15.37
N ALA A 533 -15.66 -14.37 -14.35
CA ALA A 533 -17.01 -13.85 -14.51
C ALA A 533 -17.06 -12.40 -15.01
N THR A 534 -16.16 -11.55 -14.54
CA THR A 534 -16.19 -10.09 -14.77
C THR A 534 -15.22 -9.63 -15.86
N GLY A 535 -14.15 -10.39 -16.11
CA GLY A 535 -13.01 -9.98 -16.93
C GLY A 535 -12.10 -8.94 -16.27
N ASN A 536 -12.38 -8.52 -15.01
CA ASN A 536 -11.57 -7.59 -14.25
C ASN A 536 -10.52 -8.32 -13.41
N LEU A 537 -9.50 -7.60 -12.98
CA LEU A 537 -8.44 -8.13 -12.13
C LEU A 537 -8.88 -8.13 -10.67
N TYR A 538 -8.60 -9.22 -9.96
CA TYR A 538 -8.82 -9.38 -8.53
C TYR A 538 -7.55 -9.83 -7.83
N ASN A 539 -7.37 -9.40 -6.59
CA ASN A 539 -6.26 -9.86 -5.76
C ASN A 539 -6.67 -10.03 -4.30
N LEU A 540 -5.95 -10.92 -3.61
CA LEU A 540 -6.01 -11.08 -2.15
C LEU A 540 -4.91 -10.22 -1.53
N GLU A 541 -5.28 -9.33 -0.62
CA GLU A 541 -4.34 -8.44 0.05
C GLU A 541 -4.26 -8.71 1.55
N ALA A 542 -3.04 -8.77 2.07
CA ALA A 542 -2.82 -8.61 3.50
C ALA A 542 -2.98 -7.13 3.85
N THR A 543 -4.23 -6.68 3.91
CA THR A 543 -4.57 -5.26 4.00
C THR A 543 -3.90 -4.62 5.21
N PRO A 544 -3.15 -3.50 5.05
CA PRO A 544 -2.63 -2.74 6.17
C PRO A 544 -3.76 -2.00 6.88
N ALA A 545 -4.53 -2.73 7.68
CA ALA A 545 -5.81 -2.31 8.23
C ALA A 545 -5.62 -1.47 9.50
N GLU A 546 -4.98 -0.28 9.42
CA GLU A 546 -4.62 0.53 10.57
C GLU A 546 -5.83 0.91 11.45
N GLY A 547 -6.85 1.55 10.89
CA GLY A 547 -8.08 1.91 11.62
C GLY A 547 -9.09 0.78 11.69
N THR A 548 -9.05 -0.16 10.74
CA THR A 548 -10.05 -1.22 10.57
C THR A 548 -9.97 -2.27 11.67
N THR A 549 -8.74 -2.64 12.10
CA THR A 549 -8.52 -3.60 13.20
C THR A 549 -9.20 -3.12 14.50
N TYR A 550 -9.02 -1.85 14.83
CA TYR A 550 -9.68 -1.22 15.97
C TYR A 550 -11.20 -1.12 15.79
N ARG A 551 -11.66 -0.70 14.59
CA ARG A 551 -13.08 -0.58 14.29
C ARG A 551 -13.79 -1.90 14.49
N PHE A 552 -13.30 -3.00 13.92
CA PHE A 552 -13.88 -4.33 14.06
C PHE A 552 -13.93 -4.77 15.51
N ALA A 553 -12.79 -4.73 16.20
CA ALA A 553 -12.72 -5.13 17.60
C ALA A 553 -13.68 -4.34 18.49
N LYS A 554 -13.75 -3.01 18.31
CA LYS A 554 -14.65 -2.12 19.04
C LYS A 554 -16.14 -2.42 18.79
N GLU A 555 -16.53 -2.64 17.53
CA GLU A 555 -17.94 -2.90 17.17
C GLU A 555 -18.36 -4.32 17.58
N ASP A 556 -17.47 -5.31 17.42
CA ASP A 556 -17.74 -6.69 17.81
C ASP A 556 -17.91 -6.83 19.32
N ARG A 557 -17.07 -6.15 20.10
CA ARG A 557 -17.19 -6.17 21.57
C ARG A 557 -18.53 -5.66 22.08
N LYS A 558 -19.09 -4.67 21.42
CA LYS A 558 -20.43 -4.16 21.79
C LYS A 558 -21.54 -5.17 21.50
N ARG A 559 -21.39 -5.98 20.45
CA ARG A 559 -22.39 -6.94 19.99
C ARG A 559 -22.23 -8.31 20.62
N PHE A 560 -20.98 -8.71 20.82
CA PHE A 560 -20.56 -10.03 21.25
C PHE A 560 -19.62 -9.92 22.46
N PRO A 561 -20.13 -9.68 23.66
CA PRO A 561 -19.30 -9.44 24.86
C PRO A 561 -18.29 -10.58 25.17
N GLY A 562 -18.54 -11.78 24.64
CA GLY A 562 -17.65 -12.95 24.82
C GLY A 562 -16.64 -13.17 23.71
N ILE A 563 -16.60 -12.32 22.68
CA ILE A 563 -15.66 -12.50 21.57
C ILE A 563 -14.21 -12.27 22.01
N LEU A 564 -13.33 -13.19 21.65
CA LEU A 564 -11.91 -13.09 21.93
C LEU A 564 -11.25 -12.05 21.02
N GLN A 565 -10.43 -11.22 21.60
CA GLN A 565 -9.73 -10.11 20.94
C GLN A 565 -8.30 -10.01 21.47
N ALA A 566 -7.46 -9.25 20.77
CA ALA A 566 -6.18 -8.80 21.28
C ALA A 566 -6.31 -7.40 21.92
N GLY A 567 -5.31 -7.02 22.71
CA GLY A 567 -5.29 -5.74 23.42
C GLY A 567 -6.09 -5.76 24.72
N THR A 568 -6.40 -4.58 25.19
CA THR A 568 -7.18 -4.35 26.42
C THR A 568 -8.58 -3.84 26.10
N ASP A 569 -9.43 -3.77 27.13
CA ASP A 569 -10.76 -3.17 27.02
C ASP A 569 -10.75 -1.73 26.49
N ALA A 570 -9.74 -0.97 26.84
CA ALA A 570 -9.56 0.40 26.41
C ALA A 570 -8.90 0.52 25.04
N GLN A 571 -8.12 -0.47 24.63
CA GLN A 571 -7.32 -0.47 23.40
C GLN A 571 -7.44 -1.83 22.68
N PRO A 572 -8.69 -2.24 22.29
CA PRO A 572 -8.89 -3.50 21.59
C PRO A 572 -8.43 -3.40 20.15
N TYR A 573 -7.96 -4.53 19.61
CA TYR A 573 -7.65 -4.66 18.20
C TYR A 573 -7.77 -6.13 17.75
N TYR A 574 -7.77 -6.37 16.45
CA TYR A 574 -7.55 -7.69 15.86
C TYR A 574 -6.19 -7.76 15.23
N THR A 575 -5.55 -8.91 15.31
CA THR A 575 -4.29 -9.18 14.64
C THR A 575 -4.43 -8.97 13.13
N ASN A 576 -3.46 -8.28 12.55
CA ASN A 576 -3.56 -7.88 11.16
C ASN A 576 -3.48 -9.08 10.22
N SER A 577 -4.41 -9.19 9.27
CA SER A 577 -4.48 -10.24 8.26
C SER A 577 -4.28 -11.65 8.84
N SER A 578 -3.27 -12.41 8.39
CA SER A 578 -2.83 -13.69 8.91
C SER A 578 -1.46 -13.63 9.62
N GLN A 579 -1.10 -12.45 10.15
CA GLN A 579 0.12 -12.28 10.90
C GLN A 579 0.07 -13.07 12.23
N LEU A 580 1.25 -13.43 12.74
CA LEU A 580 1.35 -13.92 14.11
C LEU A 580 0.95 -12.83 15.12
N PRO A 581 0.42 -13.19 16.29
CA PRO A 581 0.28 -12.25 17.39
C PRO A 581 1.62 -11.56 17.68
N VAL A 582 1.60 -10.25 17.87
CA VAL A 582 2.83 -9.44 18.04
C VAL A 582 3.64 -9.79 19.29
N ALA A 583 3.06 -10.55 20.20
CA ALA A 583 3.70 -11.06 21.43
C ALA A 583 4.24 -12.49 21.30
N TYR A 584 4.15 -13.13 20.11
CA TYR A 584 4.35 -14.57 19.96
C TYR A 584 5.79 -15.01 20.23
N THR A 585 6.80 -14.37 19.61
CA THR A 585 8.19 -14.82 19.71
C THR A 585 9.19 -13.66 19.62
N GLU A 586 10.37 -13.84 20.26
CA GLU A 586 11.55 -12.98 20.10
C GLU A 586 12.48 -13.46 18.99
N ASP A 587 12.22 -14.61 18.36
CA ASP A 587 13.04 -15.20 17.29
C ASP A 587 12.47 -14.84 15.91
N ALA A 588 13.22 -14.01 15.17
CA ALA A 588 12.84 -13.59 13.82
C ALA A 588 12.76 -14.77 12.84
N PHE A 589 13.63 -15.80 12.99
CA PHE A 589 13.62 -16.95 12.07
C PHE A 589 12.45 -17.89 12.34
N GLU A 590 12.02 -18.04 13.58
CA GLU A 590 10.80 -18.75 13.92
C GLU A 590 9.58 -18.04 13.28
N ALA A 591 9.49 -16.72 13.43
CA ALA A 591 8.42 -15.94 12.78
C ALA A 591 8.47 -16.04 11.25
N LEU A 592 9.66 -15.99 10.64
CA LEU A 592 9.85 -16.16 9.20
C LEU A 592 9.37 -17.53 8.73
N GLN A 593 9.71 -18.60 9.47
CA GLN A 593 9.31 -19.96 9.14
C GLN A 593 7.80 -20.15 9.21
N MET A 594 7.16 -19.62 10.25
CA MET A 594 5.72 -19.74 10.45
C MET A 594 4.88 -18.88 9.52
N GLN A 595 5.47 -17.84 8.92
CA GLN A 595 4.75 -16.92 8.06
C GLN A 595 5.01 -17.14 6.57
N ALA A 596 6.02 -17.92 6.18
CA ALA A 596 6.46 -18.01 4.79
C ALA A 596 5.37 -18.46 3.83
N ASP A 597 4.66 -19.53 4.14
CA ASP A 597 3.57 -20.07 3.32
C ASP A 597 2.30 -19.22 3.40
N LEU A 598 1.90 -18.75 4.58
CA LEU A 598 0.77 -17.84 4.74
C LEU A 598 0.96 -16.53 3.94
N GLN A 599 2.16 -15.94 4.00
CA GLN A 599 2.45 -14.69 3.28
C GLN A 599 2.51 -14.91 1.76
N SER A 600 2.90 -16.09 1.31
CA SER A 600 2.93 -16.47 -0.10
C SER A 600 1.53 -16.66 -0.72
N MET A 601 0.49 -16.79 0.11
CA MET A 601 -0.89 -16.86 -0.35
C MET A 601 -1.44 -15.52 -0.84
N TYR A 602 -0.83 -14.40 -0.43
CA TYR A 602 -1.26 -13.07 -0.81
C TYR A 602 -0.59 -12.62 -2.12
N THR A 603 -1.35 -11.90 -2.93
CA THR A 603 -0.86 -11.25 -4.15
C THR A 603 -0.72 -9.74 -4.00
N GLY A 604 -0.93 -9.23 -2.79
CA GLY A 604 -0.73 -7.82 -2.43
C GLY A 604 -0.69 -7.57 -0.94
N GLY A 605 -0.22 -6.40 -0.53
CA GLY A 605 -0.24 -5.90 0.84
C GLY A 605 0.65 -6.61 1.85
N THR A 606 1.24 -7.75 1.48
CA THR A 606 1.98 -8.58 2.43
C THR A 606 3.38 -8.04 2.69
N VAL A 607 3.74 -7.93 3.95
CA VAL A 607 5.11 -7.65 4.43
C VAL A 607 5.27 -8.26 5.80
N LEU A 608 6.34 -8.97 6.03
CA LEU A 608 6.74 -9.34 7.38
C LEU A 608 7.60 -8.24 7.99
N HIS A 609 7.07 -7.60 9.04
CA HIS A 609 7.78 -6.59 9.82
C HIS A 609 8.57 -7.26 10.94
N LEU A 610 9.89 -7.18 10.88
CA LEU A 610 10.75 -7.62 11.97
C LEU A 610 10.92 -6.45 12.95
N TYR A 611 10.05 -6.38 13.96
CA TYR A 611 10.05 -5.32 14.99
C TYR A 611 11.20 -5.56 15.97
N MET A 612 12.19 -4.66 15.96
CA MET A 612 13.34 -4.71 16.84
C MET A 612 13.16 -3.71 18.00
N ASN A 613 13.65 -4.08 19.19
CA ASN A 613 13.57 -3.18 20.36
C ASN A 613 14.35 -1.88 20.15
N GLU A 614 15.47 -1.99 19.45
CA GLU A 614 16.38 -0.87 19.16
C GLU A 614 17.06 -1.06 17.80
N ARG A 615 17.97 -0.17 17.45
CA ARG A 615 18.79 -0.36 16.26
C ARG A 615 19.56 -1.68 16.33
N MET A 616 19.77 -2.30 15.18
CA MET A 616 20.66 -3.47 15.11
C MET A 616 22.10 -3.11 15.44
N SER A 617 22.87 -4.08 15.92
CA SER A 617 24.24 -3.89 16.37
C SER A 617 25.18 -3.34 15.30
N SER A 618 24.95 -3.66 14.03
CA SER A 618 25.69 -3.16 12.87
C SER A 618 24.95 -3.36 11.56
N GLY A 619 25.34 -2.63 10.51
CA GLY A 619 24.90 -2.87 9.14
C GLY A 619 25.23 -4.28 8.65
N GLN A 620 26.38 -4.83 9.08
CA GLN A 620 26.77 -6.21 8.72
C GLN A 620 25.81 -7.25 9.34
N ALA A 621 25.39 -7.09 10.61
CA ALA A 621 24.42 -7.98 11.23
C ALA A 621 23.05 -7.88 10.53
N CYS A 622 22.66 -6.67 10.16
CA CYS A 622 21.44 -6.41 9.39
C CYS A 622 21.50 -7.06 8.00
N LYS A 623 22.60 -6.88 7.26
CA LYS A 623 22.85 -7.52 5.96
C LYS A 623 22.70 -9.03 6.05
N GLU A 624 23.32 -9.64 7.04
CA GLU A 624 23.29 -11.09 7.23
C GLU A 624 21.87 -11.59 7.54
N LEU A 625 21.10 -10.89 8.40
CA LEU A 625 19.71 -11.23 8.70
C LEU A 625 18.86 -11.17 7.44
N VAL A 626 18.90 -10.05 6.69
CA VAL A 626 18.14 -9.87 5.46
C VAL A 626 18.53 -10.91 4.41
N ARG A 627 19.83 -11.12 4.19
CA ARG A 627 20.32 -12.11 3.22
C ARG A 627 19.82 -13.51 3.53
N ARG A 628 19.91 -13.95 4.79
CA ARG A 628 19.40 -15.26 5.22
C ARG A 628 17.92 -15.37 5.08
N ALA A 629 17.17 -14.34 5.45
CA ALA A 629 15.71 -14.31 5.30
C ALA A 629 15.31 -14.48 3.83
N LEU A 630 15.88 -13.69 2.93
CA LEU A 630 15.52 -13.72 1.50
C LEU A 630 16.00 -14.99 0.77
N THR A 631 17.09 -15.61 1.24
CA THR A 631 17.63 -16.82 0.62
C THR A 631 16.88 -18.08 1.06
N ASN A 632 16.49 -18.17 2.35
CA ASN A 632 15.97 -19.41 2.92
C ASN A 632 14.42 -19.45 2.99
N PHE A 633 13.73 -18.31 2.87
CA PHE A 633 12.27 -18.26 3.01
C PHE A 633 11.63 -17.67 1.75
N HIS A 634 10.53 -18.27 1.35
CA HIS A 634 9.75 -17.84 0.17
C HIS A 634 8.76 -16.71 0.56
N LEU A 635 9.30 -15.65 1.14
CA LEU A 635 8.53 -14.47 1.56
C LEU A 635 8.62 -13.38 0.50
N PRO A 636 7.50 -12.79 0.06
CA PRO A 636 7.51 -11.74 -0.96
C PRO A 636 8.25 -10.48 -0.54
N TYR A 637 8.04 -10.03 0.72
CA TYR A 637 8.60 -8.80 1.25
C TYR A 637 8.94 -8.94 2.73
N ILE A 638 10.08 -8.39 3.11
CA ILE A 638 10.47 -8.21 4.52
C ILE A 638 10.95 -6.78 4.78
N THR A 639 10.89 -6.37 6.03
CA THR A 639 11.51 -5.12 6.48
C THR A 639 11.94 -5.23 7.93
N ILE A 640 13.06 -4.61 8.26
CA ILE A 640 13.52 -4.44 9.64
C ILE A 640 12.85 -3.20 10.21
N THR A 641 12.36 -3.26 11.42
CA THR A 641 11.61 -2.15 12.03
C THR A 641 12.12 -1.89 13.44
N PRO A 642 13.20 -1.12 13.61
CA PRO A 642 13.69 -0.72 14.93
C PRO A 642 12.76 0.29 15.59
N THR A 643 12.78 0.34 16.92
CA THR A 643 12.24 1.44 17.70
C THR A 643 13.37 2.40 18.03
N PHE A 644 13.11 3.71 17.95
CA PHE A 644 14.06 4.76 18.31
C PHE A 644 13.31 5.98 18.84
N SER A 645 14.04 6.86 19.49
CA SER A 645 13.48 8.09 20.06
C SER A 645 14.19 9.32 19.52
N ILE A 646 13.47 10.43 19.42
CA ILE A 646 14.01 11.73 19.00
C ILE A 646 13.86 12.71 20.15
N CYS A 647 14.98 13.14 20.69
CA CYS A 647 15.02 14.24 21.65
C CYS A 647 15.13 15.57 20.88
N PRO A 648 14.34 16.61 21.21
CA PRO A 648 14.44 17.92 20.56
C PRO A 648 15.82 18.60 20.70
N VAL A 649 16.60 18.23 21.72
CA VAL A 649 17.92 18.81 22.00
C VAL A 649 19.06 17.91 21.47
N HIS A 650 18.96 16.58 21.67
CA HIS A 650 20.05 15.64 21.38
C HIS A 650 19.82 14.81 20.11
N GLY A 651 18.69 14.99 19.43
CA GLY A 651 18.35 14.23 18.24
C GLY A 651 18.08 12.74 18.52
N TYR A 652 18.63 11.88 17.68
CA TYR A 652 18.39 10.44 17.68
C TYR A 652 18.94 9.71 18.93
N LEU A 653 18.09 8.88 19.52
CA LEU A 653 18.41 7.93 20.60
C LEU A 653 17.96 6.52 20.16
N ALA A 654 18.81 5.50 20.36
CA ALA A 654 18.45 4.12 20.03
C ALA A 654 17.49 3.56 21.08
N GLY A 655 16.41 2.89 20.64
CA GLY A 655 15.42 2.30 21.54
C GLY A 655 14.33 3.28 22.01
N GLU A 656 13.49 2.80 22.91
CA GLU A 656 12.39 3.57 23.50
C GLU A 656 12.87 4.38 24.70
N HIS A 657 12.89 5.71 24.55
CA HIS A 657 13.18 6.66 25.62
C HIS A 657 12.06 7.69 25.68
N LYS A 658 11.22 7.65 26.71
CA LYS A 658 10.18 8.67 26.93
C LYS A 658 10.78 9.99 27.41
N ILE A 659 11.91 9.92 28.07
CA ILE A 659 12.65 11.06 28.63
C ILE A 659 14.10 10.95 28.16
N CYS A 660 14.69 12.06 27.79
CA CYS A 660 16.09 12.13 27.41
C CYS A 660 17.01 12.06 28.62
N GLU A 661 17.72 10.97 28.82
CA GLU A 661 18.68 10.77 29.90
C GLU A 661 19.85 11.74 29.82
N ARG A 662 20.25 12.19 28.62
CA ARG A 662 21.31 13.20 28.45
C ARG A 662 20.86 14.54 28.95
N CYS A 663 19.64 15.00 28.62
CA CYS A 663 19.09 16.25 29.16
C CYS A 663 19.00 16.21 30.69
N ALA A 664 18.56 15.07 31.25
CA ALA A 664 18.46 14.89 32.69
C ALA A 664 19.83 14.91 33.38
N ALA A 665 20.87 14.36 32.73
CA ALA A 665 22.24 14.40 33.29
C ALA A 665 22.89 15.77 33.16
N GLU A 666 22.62 16.54 32.09
CA GLU A 666 23.18 17.88 31.86
C GLU A 666 22.53 18.95 32.72
N ASN A 667 21.23 18.78 33.01
CA ASN A 667 20.48 19.74 33.84
C ASN A 667 19.54 19.02 34.84
N PRO A 668 20.06 18.47 35.92
CA PRO A 668 19.29 17.68 36.89
C PRO A 668 18.14 18.45 37.60
N ASP A 669 18.21 19.76 37.60
CA ASP A 669 17.21 20.63 38.24
C ASP A 669 16.09 21.09 37.30
N ALA A 670 16.21 20.79 35.98
CA ALA A 670 15.18 21.08 34.98
C ALA A 670 14.15 19.96 34.89
N GLU A 671 12.94 20.29 34.40
CA GLU A 671 12.01 19.26 34.01
C GLU A 671 12.62 18.36 32.91
N PRO A 672 12.49 17.04 33.03
CA PRO A 672 13.03 16.10 32.02
C PRO A 672 12.47 16.37 30.64
N GLN A 673 13.35 16.45 29.62
CA GLN A 673 12.96 16.64 28.26
C GLN A 673 12.26 15.37 27.72
N GLU A 674 10.99 15.48 27.30
CA GLU A 674 10.27 14.40 26.64
C GLU A 674 10.82 14.15 25.24
N CYS A 675 10.86 12.87 24.85
CA CYS A 675 11.27 12.42 23.53
C CYS A 675 10.07 11.89 22.75
N GLU A 676 10.12 12.06 21.44
CA GLU A 676 9.19 11.37 20.52
C GLU A 676 9.68 9.94 20.29
N VAL A 677 8.89 8.94 20.65
CA VAL A 677 9.18 7.52 20.35
C VAL A 677 8.65 7.19 18.97
N TRP A 678 9.51 6.69 18.09
CA TRP A 678 9.22 6.40 16.68
C TRP A 678 9.36 4.92 16.36
N THR A 679 8.40 4.39 15.63
CA THR A 679 8.45 3.06 15.00
C THR A 679 7.45 3.01 13.85
N ARG A 680 7.39 1.91 13.09
CA ARG A 680 6.33 1.75 12.08
C ARG A 680 4.99 1.48 12.72
N VAL A 681 3.97 2.27 12.29
CA VAL A 681 2.58 2.01 12.66
C VAL A 681 2.06 0.77 11.93
N MET A 682 2.32 0.73 10.62
CA MET A 682 2.08 -0.40 9.71
C MET A 682 3.17 -0.41 8.62
N GLY A 683 3.01 0.38 7.59
CA GLY A 683 3.90 0.49 6.45
C GLY A 683 4.88 1.67 6.51
N TYR A 684 4.70 2.62 7.42
CA TYR A 684 5.45 3.86 7.51
C TYR A 684 5.71 4.26 8.96
N PHE A 685 6.76 5.08 9.17
CA PHE A 685 7.17 5.54 10.50
C PHE A 685 6.35 6.74 10.96
N ARG A 686 5.94 6.72 12.23
CA ARG A 686 5.32 7.84 12.94
C ARG A 686 5.67 7.78 14.43
N PRO A 687 5.57 8.93 15.13
CA PRO A 687 5.59 8.91 16.59
C PRO A 687 4.47 8.03 17.14
N VAL A 688 4.76 7.17 18.12
CA VAL A 688 3.76 6.30 18.77
C VAL A 688 2.60 7.11 19.35
N ALA A 689 2.87 8.35 19.77
CA ALA A 689 1.85 9.28 20.25
C ALA A 689 0.74 9.53 19.23
N SER A 690 1.03 9.50 17.93
CA SER A 690 0.08 9.71 16.83
C SER A 690 -0.69 8.44 16.42
N PHE A 691 -0.34 7.28 16.94
CA PHE A 691 -1.03 6.03 16.64
C PHE A 691 -2.50 6.08 17.07
N ASN A 692 -3.37 5.43 16.32
CA ASN A 692 -4.75 5.24 16.75
C ASN A 692 -4.83 4.33 17.99
N ILE A 693 -6.02 4.24 18.58
CA ILE A 693 -6.24 3.53 19.85
C ILE A 693 -5.84 2.04 19.74
N GLY A 694 -6.24 1.35 18.67
CA GLY A 694 -5.92 -0.06 18.48
C GLY A 694 -4.44 -0.30 18.21
N LYS A 695 -3.80 0.59 17.43
CA LYS A 695 -2.35 0.49 17.16
C LYS A 695 -1.49 0.83 18.37
N LYS A 696 -1.98 1.63 19.31
CA LYS A 696 -1.35 1.78 20.63
C LYS A 696 -1.46 0.49 21.45
N GLY A 697 -2.61 -0.19 21.41
CA GLY A 697 -2.79 -1.50 22.04
C GLY A 697 -1.82 -2.52 21.47
N GLU A 698 -1.75 -2.64 20.16
CA GLU A 698 -0.79 -3.53 19.47
C GLU A 698 0.66 -3.20 19.83
N TYR A 699 1.04 -1.93 19.82
CA TYR A 699 2.40 -1.51 20.20
C TYR A 699 2.77 -1.92 21.64
N ASN A 700 1.84 -1.76 22.57
CA ASN A 700 2.05 -2.11 23.96
C ASN A 700 2.23 -3.63 24.22
N GLU A 701 1.71 -4.47 23.31
CA GLU A 701 1.84 -5.93 23.37
C GLU A 701 2.99 -6.48 22.54
N ARG A 702 3.69 -5.65 21.76
CA ARG A 702 4.80 -6.11 20.91
C ARG A 702 5.93 -6.73 21.74
N THR A 703 6.26 -7.99 21.44
CA THR A 703 7.51 -8.62 21.85
C THR A 703 8.53 -8.39 20.74
N PRO A 704 9.55 -7.55 20.95
CA PRO A 704 10.53 -7.26 19.91
C PRO A 704 11.41 -8.46 19.62
N PHE A 705 11.75 -8.66 18.34
CA PHE A 705 12.78 -9.61 17.96
C PHE A 705 14.16 -9.17 18.46
N THR A 706 14.98 -10.14 18.85
CA THR A 706 16.33 -9.87 19.32
C THR A 706 17.38 -10.62 18.47
N GLU A 707 18.53 -9.99 18.25
CA GLU A 707 19.64 -10.65 17.53
C GLU A 707 20.13 -11.91 18.26
N ARG A 708 19.93 -11.95 19.57
CA ARG A 708 20.34 -13.09 20.40
C ARG A 708 19.43 -14.30 20.17
N ALA A 709 18.12 -14.11 20.14
CA ALA A 709 17.15 -15.15 19.89
C ALA A 709 17.15 -15.56 18.41
N SER A 710 17.28 -14.61 17.52
CA SER A 710 17.26 -14.78 16.06
C SER A 710 18.55 -15.43 15.51
N ARG A 711 18.96 -16.54 16.11
CA ARG A 711 20.07 -17.35 15.61
C ARG A 711 19.50 -18.57 14.92
N LEU A 712 19.84 -18.74 13.63
CA LEU A 712 19.52 -20.01 12.96
C LEU A 712 19.97 -21.19 13.83
N PRO A 713 19.13 -22.19 14.05
CA PRO A 713 19.52 -23.42 14.72
C PRO A 713 20.82 -23.92 14.08
N LYS A 714 21.78 -24.40 14.89
CA LYS A 714 22.95 -25.07 14.34
C LYS A 714 22.47 -26.27 13.55
N ILE A 715 22.45 -26.16 12.22
CA ILE A 715 22.15 -27.28 11.34
C ILE A 715 23.15 -28.38 11.68
N SER A 716 22.65 -29.56 12.06
CA SER A 716 23.52 -30.71 12.36
C SER A 716 24.44 -31.00 11.16
N ALA A 717 25.63 -31.48 11.41
CA ALA A 717 26.62 -31.74 10.35
C ALA A 717 26.09 -32.66 9.24
N ASP A 718 25.12 -33.53 9.55
CA ASP A 718 24.46 -34.43 8.59
C ASP A 718 23.56 -33.70 7.58
N VAL A 719 23.02 -32.55 7.95
CA VAL A 719 22.17 -31.74 7.04
C VAL A 719 23.06 -30.81 6.20
N ARG A 720 24.21 -30.34 6.74
CA ARG A 720 25.18 -29.53 5.98
C ARG A 720 25.73 -30.26 4.76
N GLY A 721 26.04 -31.54 4.91
CA GLY A 721 26.57 -32.35 3.81
C GLY A 721 25.59 -32.52 2.63
N LYS A 722 24.28 -32.42 2.88
CA LYS A 722 23.27 -32.44 1.83
C LYS A 722 23.01 -31.06 1.22
N VAL A 723 23.11 -30.00 2.01
CA VAL A 723 22.93 -28.61 1.55
C VAL A 723 24.07 -28.18 0.64
N ASP A 724 25.32 -28.54 1.01
CA ASP A 724 26.52 -28.21 0.22
C ASP A 724 26.62 -29.05 -1.07
N ALA A 725 25.95 -30.21 -1.13
CA ALA A 725 25.96 -31.09 -2.30
C ALA A 725 24.86 -30.77 -3.32
N GLU A 726 23.74 -30.17 -2.92
CA GLU A 726 22.58 -29.91 -3.78
C GLU A 726 22.26 -28.40 -3.96
N GLY A 727 22.93 -27.51 -3.23
CA GLY A 727 22.80 -26.05 -3.38
C GLY A 727 21.44 -25.46 -3.03
N LEU A 728 20.48 -26.27 -2.55
CA LEU A 728 19.13 -25.85 -2.23
C LEU A 728 18.59 -26.65 -1.05
N ILE A 729 18.19 -25.98 0.02
CA ILE A 729 17.14 -26.52 0.87
C ILE A 729 15.82 -26.25 0.12
N GLY A 730 15.48 -27.15 -0.78
CA GLY A 730 14.09 -27.32 -1.18
C GLY A 730 13.38 -27.82 0.07
N ALA A 731 12.60 -27.01 0.76
CA ALA A 731 11.52 -27.51 1.54
C ALA A 731 10.68 -28.31 0.55
N ALA A 732 10.80 -29.62 0.60
CA ALA A 732 9.90 -30.50 -0.12
C ALA A 732 8.50 -30.21 0.45
N VAL A 733 7.77 -29.38 -0.22
CA VAL A 733 6.32 -29.40 -0.14
C VAL A 733 5.96 -30.84 -0.55
N PRO A 734 5.27 -31.64 0.29
CA PRO A 734 4.77 -32.91 -0.18
C PRO A 734 3.79 -32.59 -1.30
N THR A 735 4.24 -32.74 -2.54
CA THR A 735 3.34 -32.91 -3.66
C THR A 735 2.48 -34.12 -3.31
N VAL A 736 1.21 -33.90 -3.06
CA VAL A 736 0.19 -34.94 -3.04
C VAL A 736 0.16 -35.51 -4.45
N GLY A 737 1.04 -36.46 -4.69
CA GLY A 737 1.00 -37.32 -5.86
C GLY A 737 -0.26 -38.16 -5.76
N ALA A 738 -1.13 -38.02 -6.74
CA ALA A 738 -2.23 -38.94 -6.98
C ALA A 738 -1.66 -40.37 -7.09
N GLY A 739 -1.79 -41.13 -6.01
CA GLY A 739 -1.39 -42.55 -5.94
C GLY A 739 -2.09 -43.20 -4.78
N ALA A 740 -3.28 -43.67 -5.03
CA ALA A 740 -4.08 -44.42 -4.10
C ALA A 740 -3.31 -45.58 -3.43
N SER A 741 -3.39 -45.67 -2.12
CA SER A 741 -3.48 -46.96 -1.47
C SER A 741 -4.43 -46.86 -0.26
N THR A 742 -5.50 -47.57 -0.41
CA THR A 742 -6.49 -47.97 0.54
C THR A 742 -5.86 -48.67 1.74
N ASP A 743 -5.70 -47.99 2.88
CA ASP A 743 -5.51 -48.67 4.20
C ASP A 743 -5.69 -47.71 5.41
N ALA A 744 -6.35 -46.58 5.27
CA ALA A 744 -6.63 -45.67 6.38
C ALA A 744 -8.10 -45.72 6.89
N ALA A 745 -8.85 -46.76 6.54
CA ALA A 745 -10.25 -46.93 6.95
C ALA A 745 -10.44 -47.82 8.22
N ALA A 746 -9.38 -48.22 8.89
CA ALA A 746 -9.49 -49.14 10.04
C ALA A 746 -9.26 -48.51 11.41
N ASP A 747 -8.80 -47.27 11.53
CA ASP A 747 -8.52 -46.60 12.81
C ASP A 747 -9.55 -45.54 13.26
N ALA A 748 -10.51 -45.19 12.40
CA ALA A 748 -11.55 -44.23 12.79
C ALA A 748 -12.72 -44.80 13.61
N GLU A 749 -12.78 -46.11 13.82
CA GLU A 749 -13.84 -46.77 14.62
C GLU A 749 -13.48 -47.02 16.09
N ARG A 750 -12.33 -46.57 16.59
CA ARG A 750 -11.91 -46.84 17.99
C ARG A 750 -11.98 -45.65 18.96
N VAL A 751 -12.39 -44.47 18.50
CA VAL A 751 -12.51 -43.29 19.39
C VAL A 751 -13.96 -42.84 19.63
N GLY A 752 -14.94 -43.59 19.13
CA GLY A 752 -16.38 -43.28 19.28
C GLY A 752 -17.09 -43.96 20.44
N ALA A 753 -16.41 -44.54 21.44
CA ALA A 753 -17.05 -45.20 22.59
C ALA A 753 -16.31 -44.93 23.89
N ALA A 754 -16.27 -43.71 24.37
CA ALA A 754 -16.18 -43.39 25.80
C ALA A 754 -16.32 -41.83 25.98
N VAL A 755 -17.46 -41.49 26.59
CA VAL A 755 -17.99 -40.24 27.15
C VAL A 755 -18.79 -39.39 26.21
#